data_324d2eae2dd8cf0b08f41f927d0698da
#
_entry.id   324d2eae2dd8cf0b08f41f927d0698da
#
_cell.length_a   1.000
_cell.length_b   1.000
_cell.length_c   1.000
_cell.angle_alpha   90.00
_cell.angle_beta   90.00
_cell.angle_gamma   90.00
#
_symmetry.space_group_name_H-M   'P 1'
#
loop_
_entity.id
_entity.type
_entity.pdbx_description
1 polymer ?
#
loop_
_entity_poly.entity_id
_entity_poly.type
_entity_poly.pdbx_seq_one_letter_code
_entity_poly.pdbx_strand_id
1 'polypeptide(L)'
;MRRIILVFVFILNVWASLAQDMTFQQKANSFIQPGVTDYKEIKTFFQPYKRDTAKLSNALNIAIAKKAVVIQSFLYNELGTFYRDISDYKKSKEYHSKALLLAKQTKNIYLEIAAYNMLGVVYRRIDSIKPAIDNHQNALNLVNSLKNKDDEILRSQAISLNSLGNVFLTLNQFEMAKENFVTSLEIEKKLNNNLGLAINYQNIGGVFESQDQLDSAMVNYKKSLSINEKIDSDLGRMICNNSIGQVLLKQNRPKEAFDYINPTIEIAEKLGDDFYTASSYINLGWAYSELHDNVKGKMYINKGLELSKIRNYISYISSAYLLLSQIAKSEKDFETALKYKDLHVEYKEKLVSDKNLKYLFDLISKYENERKENILKLKDKELKISRLMIYKTNTQKQYLFAGLLLLSILGVVLFYQNRLKKINNAKLAALNNDLIEANKVRTKFFSILNHDLRAPVASIIQFLHFQKECPEMLDDELKESFENKTLVAAENLLHNMEDLLLWSKGQMEGFKPQPQNIEVNTLFADIQSMYNLNSQYQFVYINTGSISVFSDENFLKTIMRNLTSNAIKALNNRSGGVITWKAERVDDHTVLSITDNGVGAKPEQFRALYDDKAEVGSKSGLGLHLIRDLAKLIQCTIRVNSKPAEGTEILLIFDRQADRA
;
A
#
# COMPACT_ATOMS: atom_id res chain seq x y z
N MET A 1 35.30 55.42 14.53
CA MET A 1 35.99 54.19 14.21
C MET A 1 35.12 52.94 14.01
N ARG A 2 34.24 52.52 14.94
CA ARG A 2 33.37 51.34 14.77
C ARG A 2 32.45 51.35 13.52
N ARG A 3 31.85 52.50 13.17
CA ARG A 3 30.99 52.60 11.97
C ARG A 3 31.79 52.54 10.65
N ILE A 4 33.02 53.02 10.62
CA ILE A 4 33.88 52.92 9.43
C ILE A 4 34.35 51.49 9.22
N ILE A 5 34.64 50.74 10.30
CA ILE A 5 35.02 49.33 10.22
C ILE A 5 33.86 48.49 9.73
N LEU A 6 32.61 48.72 10.18
CA LEU A 6 31.41 48.02 9.71
C LEU A 6 31.12 48.27 8.22
N VAL A 7 31.30 49.50 7.74
CA VAL A 7 31.16 49.83 6.31
C VAL A 7 32.28 49.18 5.49
N PHE A 8 33.51 49.13 6.01
CA PHE A 8 34.63 48.48 5.32
C PHE A 8 34.48 46.96 5.25
N VAL A 9 33.99 46.33 6.33
CA VAL A 9 33.66 44.89 6.37
C VAL A 9 32.49 44.59 5.44
N PHE A 10 31.47 45.46 5.38
CA PHE A 10 30.35 45.30 4.44
C PHE A 10 30.83 45.42 2.98
N ILE A 11 31.66 46.43 2.66
CA ILE A 11 32.25 46.62 1.33
C ILE A 11 33.15 45.43 0.97
N LEU A 12 33.99 44.94 1.88
CA LEU A 12 34.84 43.75 1.66
C LEU A 12 34.00 42.49 1.41
N ASN A 13 32.91 42.28 2.13
CA ASN A 13 32.03 41.16 1.91
C ASN A 13 31.29 41.25 0.57
N VAL A 14 30.87 42.45 0.16
CA VAL A 14 30.27 42.70 -1.16
C VAL A 14 31.28 42.49 -2.27
N TRP A 15 32.55 42.93 -2.11
CA TRP A 15 33.62 42.68 -3.08
C TRP A 15 34.02 41.21 -3.17
N ALA A 16 34.05 40.50 -2.04
CA ALA A 16 34.32 39.06 -2.02
C ALA A 16 33.19 38.28 -2.70
N SER A 17 31.95 38.66 -2.48
CA SER A 17 30.79 38.08 -3.15
C SER A 17 30.82 38.33 -4.66
N LEU A 18 31.07 39.58 -5.08
CA LEU A 18 31.21 39.94 -6.51
C LEU A 18 32.39 39.24 -7.18
N ALA A 19 33.52 39.06 -6.49
CA ALA A 19 34.67 38.31 -7.01
C ALA A 19 34.37 36.81 -7.15
N GLN A 20 33.63 36.24 -6.22
CA GLN A 20 33.16 34.85 -6.32
C GLN A 20 32.14 34.64 -7.46
N ASP A 21 31.26 35.61 -7.70
CA ASP A 21 30.32 35.57 -8.82
C ASP A 21 31.00 35.75 -10.18
N MET A 22 32.01 36.61 -10.28
CA MET A 22 32.84 36.74 -11.49
C MET A 22 33.58 35.43 -11.82
N THR A 23 34.15 34.76 -10.81
CA THR A 23 34.81 33.45 -11.04
C THR A 23 33.84 32.35 -11.43
N PHE A 24 32.63 32.32 -10.87
CA PHE A 24 31.58 31.38 -11.30
C PHE A 24 31.18 31.65 -12.75
N GLN A 25 30.92 32.89 -13.11
CA GLN A 25 30.47 33.25 -14.46
C GLN A 25 31.50 32.90 -15.53
N GLN A 26 32.81 33.08 -15.24
CA GLN A 26 33.90 32.64 -16.13
C GLN A 26 33.92 31.11 -16.29
N LYS A 27 33.85 30.37 -15.18
CA LYS A 27 33.78 28.90 -15.19
C LYS A 27 32.56 28.39 -15.93
N ALA A 28 31.37 28.95 -15.66
CA ALA A 28 30.12 28.60 -16.32
C ALA A 28 30.20 28.90 -17.84
N ASN A 29 30.75 30.05 -18.22
CA ASN A 29 30.94 30.40 -19.62
C ASN A 29 31.87 29.44 -20.36
N SER A 30 32.94 28.96 -19.75
CA SER A 30 33.83 27.98 -20.38
C SER A 30 33.18 26.59 -20.45
N PHE A 31 32.52 26.15 -19.38
CA PHE A 31 31.92 24.83 -19.29
C PHE A 31 30.66 24.67 -20.18
N ILE A 32 29.80 25.68 -20.19
CA ILE A 32 28.51 25.62 -20.91
C ILE A 32 28.78 25.74 -22.42
N GLN A 33 28.75 24.59 -23.10
CA GLN A 33 28.91 24.50 -24.56
C GLN A 33 27.86 23.53 -25.12
N PRO A 34 27.41 23.68 -26.37
CA PRO A 34 26.43 22.77 -26.99
C PRO A 34 26.88 21.31 -27.04
N GLY A 35 28.19 21.05 -27.09
CA GLY A 35 28.79 19.71 -27.14
C GLY A 35 28.83 18.98 -25.78
N VAL A 36 28.61 19.67 -24.67
CA VAL A 36 28.55 19.02 -23.34
C VAL A 36 27.20 18.36 -23.15
N THR A 37 27.17 17.05 -23.29
CA THR A 37 25.93 16.24 -23.25
C THR A 37 25.94 15.17 -22.16
N ASP A 38 27.09 14.91 -21.54
CA ASP A 38 27.20 13.92 -20.47
C ASP A 38 26.52 14.40 -19.18
N TYR A 39 25.53 13.68 -18.73
CA TYR A 39 24.75 14.01 -17.53
C TYR A 39 25.60 14.07 -16.26
N LYS A 40 26.57 13.14 -16.12
CA LYS A 40 27.39 13.06 -14.89
C LYS A 40 28.36 14.22 -14.82
N GLU A 41 28.93 14.59 -15.95
CA GLU A 41 29.80 15.75 -16.04
C GLU A 41 29.06 17.05 -15.69
N ILE A 42 27.87 17.25 -16.26
CA ILE A 42 27.02 18.42 -15.98
C ILE A 42 26.62 18.44 -14.49
N LYS A 43 26.20 17.32 -13.95
CA LYS A 43 25.82 17.20 -12.54
C LYS A 43 26.99 17.52 -11.62
N THR A 44 28.19 17.02 -11.92
CA THR A 44 29.38 17.24 -11.11
C THR A 44 29.77 18.72 -11.11
N PHE A 45 29.70 19.38 -12.27
CA PHE A 45 30.02 20.81 -12.39
C PHE A 45 29.06 21.68 -11.55
N PHE A 46 27.73 21.39 -11.58
CA PHE A 46 26.74 22.20 -10.88
C PHE A 46 26.50 21.77 -9.42
N GLN A 47 27.03 20.66 -8.97
CA GLN A 47 26.85 20.16 -7.59
C GLN A 47 27.16 21.19 -6.50
N PRO A 48 28.27 21.98 -6.57
CA PRO A 48 28.57 23.00 -5.56
C PRO A 48 27.57 24.17 -5.54
N TYR A 49 26.80 24.36 -6.61
CA TYR A 49 25.90 25.50 -6.82
C TYR A 49 24.45 25.15 -6.71
N LYS A 50 24.12 23.89 -6.34
CA LYS A 50 22.78 23.33 -6.38
C LYS A 50 21.72 24.13 -5.59
N ARG A 51 22.13 24.87 -4.55
CA ARG A 51 21.24 25.72 -3.74
C ARG A 51 21.31 27.20 -4.07
N ASP A 52 22.17 27.58 -5.00
CA ASP A 52 22.38 28.96 -5.42
C ASP A 52 21.58 29.26 -6.67
N THR A 53 20.34 29.70 -6.46
CA THR A 53 19.40 29.98 -7.55
C THR A 53 19.84 31.12 -8.46
N ALA A 54 20.58 32.10 -7.94
CA ALA A 54 21.10 33.20 -8.73
C ALA A 54 22.14 32.68 -9.74
N LYS A 55 23.08 31.84 -9.28
CA LYS A 55 24.07 31.20 -10.15
C LYS A 55 23.42 30.23 -11.14
N LEU A 56 22.44 29.40 -10.71
CA LEU A 56 21.77 28.50 -11.62
C LEU A 56 20.95 29.25 -12.69
N SER A 57 20.29 30.36 -12.33
CA SER A 57 19.59 31.22 -13.29
C SER A 57 20.51 31.91 -14.28
N ASN A 58 21.66 32.40 -13.80
CA ASN A 58 22.68 32.97 -14.67
C ASN A 58 23.25 31.92 -15.64
N ALA A 59 23.58 30.72 -15.13
CA ALA A 59 23.99 29.60 -15.97
C ALA A 59 22.93 29.19 -17.01
N LEU A 60 21.67 29.24 -16.65
CA LEU A 60 20.57 28.97 -17.60
C LEU A 60 20.54 30.01 -18.73
N ASN A 61 20.71 31.29 -18.42
CA ASN A 61 20.77 32.33 -19.42
C ASN A 61 21.96 32.12 -20.38
N ILE A 62 23.11 31.74 -19.86
CA ILE A 62 24.29 31.38 -20.66
C ILE A 62 23.99 30.17 -21.56
N ALA A 63 23.36 29.14 -20.99
CA ALA A 63 22.99 27.92 -21.72
C ALA A 63 21.97 28.20 -22.85
N ILE A 64 21.05 29.11 -22.62
CA ILE A 64 20.08 29.56 -23.64
C ILE A 64 20.83 30.32 -24.76
N ALA A 65 21.65 31.30 -24.40
CA ALA A 65 22.43 32.10 -25.37
C ALA A 65 23.31 31.21 -26.25
N LYS A 66 23.93 30.19 -25.68
CA LYS A 66 24.81 29.25 -26.37
C LYS A 66 24.11 28.07 -27.01
N LYS A 67 22.78 27.96 -26.88
CA LYS A 67 21.99 26.85 -27.37
C LYS A 67 22.43 25.48 -26.83
N ALA A 68 22.95 25.44 -25.60
CA ALA A 68 23.38 24.22 -24.90
C ALA A 68 22.17 23.48 -24.31
N VAL A 69 21.36 22.80 -25.14
CA VAL A 69 20.03 22.30 -24.84
C VAL A 69 20.03 21.28 -23.70
N VAL A 70 21.05 20.41 -23.63
CA VAL A 70 21.15 19.40 -22.57
C VAL A 70 21.36 20.07 -21.20
N ILE A 71 22.24 21.07 -21.15
CA ILE A 71 22.50 21.84 -19.93
C ILE A 71 21.28 22.69 -19.55
N GLN A 72 20.55 23.26 -20.51
CA GLN A 72 19.26 23.93 -20.22
C GLN A 72 18.29 23.00 -19.53
N SER A 73 18.13 21.79 -20.05
CA SER A 73 17.23 20.78 -19.45
C SER A 73 17.62 20.49 -18.01
N PHE A 74 18.91 20.27 -17.74
CA PHE A 74 19.43 20.05 -16.39
C PHE A 74 19.11 21.24 -15.46
N LEU A 75 19.44 22.46 -15.89
CA LEU A 75 19.24 23.68 -15.09
C LEU A 75 17.77 24.00 -14.84
N TYR A 76 16.90 23.79 -15.83
CA TYR A 76 15.46 23.88 -15.61
C TYR A 76 15.01 22.89 -14.54
N ASN A 77 15.55 21.67 -14.52
CA ASN A 77 15.17 20.67 -13.53
C ASN A 77 15.67 21.05 -12.11
N GLU A 78 16.88 21.57 -11.97
CA GLU A 78 17.42 22.05 -10.68
C GLU A 78 16.64 23.26 -10.15
N LEU A 79 16.34 24.25 -11.01
CA LEU A 79 15.53 25.40 -10.64
C LEU A 79 14.09 25.00 -10.30
N GLY A 80 13.52 24.03 -11.04
CA GLY A 80 12.23 23.45 -10.70
C GLY A 80 12.20 22.83 -9.32
N THR A 81 13.29 22.16 -8.92
CA THR A 81 13.47 21.61 -7.58
C THR A 81 13.46 22.69 -6.51
N PHE A 82 14.19 23.79 -6.74
CA PHE A 82 14.16 24.94 -5.84
C PHE A 82 12.75 25.50 -5.65
N TYR A 83 12.00 25.74 -6.75
CA TYR A 83 10.62 26.24 -6.63
C TYR A 83 9.68 25.26 -5.90
N ARG A 84 9.90 23.96 -6.02
CA ARG A 84 9.20 22.96 -5.22
C ARG A 84 9.50 23.12 -3.73
N ASP A 85 10.77 23.30 -3.39
CA ASP A 85 11.22 23.36 -2.00
C ASP A 85 10.70 24.62 -1.26
N ILE A 86 10.45 25.71 -2.00
CA ILE A 86 9.77 26.91 -1.48
C ILE A 86 8.24 26.90 -1.73
N SER A 87 7.69 25.74 -2.03
CA SER A 87 6.24 25.52 -2.24
C SER A 87 5.59 26.33 -3.38
N ASP A 88 6.37 26.85 -4.33
CA ASP A 88 5.86 27.43 -5.60
C ASP A 88 5.68 26.32 -6.65
N TYR A 89 4.67 25.48 -6.42
CA TYR A 89 4.43 24.32 -7.29
C TYR A 89 4.02 24.68 -8.73
N LYS A 90 3.47 25.86 -8.94
CA LYS A 90 3.12 26.34 -10.28
C LYS A 90 4.39 26.55 -11.12
N LYS A 91 5.35 27.29 -10.59
CA LYS A 91 6.64 27.50 -11.26
C LYS A 91 7.43 26.20 -11.33
N SER A 92 7.46 25.44 -10.26
CA SER A 92 8.15 24.13 -10.24
C SER A 92 7.67 23.25 -11.38
N LYS A 93 6.36 23.10 -11.56
CA LYS A 93 5.78 22.33 -12.65
C LYS A 93 6.17 22.88 -14.03
N GLU A 94 6.12 24.20 -14.21
CA GLU A 94 6.53 24.84 -15.48
C GLU A 94 7.99 24.51 -15.82
N TYR A 95 8.88 24.65 -14.84
CA TYR A 95 10.32 24.42 -15.03
C TYR A 95 10.63 22.95 -15.33
N HIS A 96 10.07 22.02 -14.57
CA HIS A 96 10.25 20.59 -14.85
C HIS A 96 9.63 20.16 -16.18
N SER A 97 8.51 20.79 -16.62
CA SER A 97 7.91 20.52 -17.92
C SER A 97 8.82 20.99 -19.05
N LYS A 98 9.48 22.17 -18.91
CA LYS A 98 10.50 22.64 -19.85
C LYS A 98 11.70 21.69 -19.88
N ALA A 99 12.16 21.25 -18.71
CA ALA A 99 13.24 20.28 -18.60
C ALA A 99 12.90 18.99 -19.37
N LEU A 100 11.71 18.46 -19.15
CA LEU A 100 11.24 17.23 -19.83
C LEU A 100 11.16 17.39 -21.35
N LEU A 101 10.65 18.53 -21.81
CA LEU A 101 10.57 18.81 -23.25
C LEU A 101 11.96 18.79 -23.90
N LEU A 102 12.92 19.48 -23.30
CA LEU A 102 14.31 19.55 -23.78
C LEU A 102 15.03 18.19 -23.68
N ALA A 103 14.79 17.45 -22.60
CA ALA A 103 15.34 16.10 -22.43
C ALA A 103 14.89 15.17 -23.55
N LYS A 104 13.60 15.21 -23.92
CA LYS A 104 13.04 14.44 -25.05
C LYS A 104 13.62 14.85 -26.40
N GLN A 105 13.78 16.16 -26.64
CA GLN A 105 14.39 16.68 -27.86
C GLN A 105 15.82 16.18 -28.05
N THR A 106 16.57 16.13 -26.96
CA THR A 106 17.98 15.68 -26.96
C THR A 106 18.13 14.16 -26.81
N LYS A 107 17.03 13.44 -26.59
CA LYS A 107 17.02 11.98 -26.27
C LYS A 107 17.93 11.61 -25.09
N ASN A 108 18.13 12.54 -24.14
CA ASN A 108 18.94 12.29 -22.96
C ASN A 108 18.10 11.57 -21.91
N ILE A 109 18.27 10.27 -21.79
CA ILE A 109 17.45 9.41 -20.95
C ILE A 109 17.58 9.74 -19.44
N TYR A 110 18.75 10.17 -18.97
CA TYR A 110 18.97 10.56 -17.58
C TYR A 110 18.13 11.78 -17.20
N LEU A 111 18.15 12.80 -18.07
CA LEU A 111 17.38 14.02 -17.86
C LEU A 111 15.87 13.76 -18.00
N GLU A 112 15.49 12.89 -18.93
CA GLU A 112 14.08 12.53 -19.11
C GLU A 112 13.53 11.84 -17.88
N ILE A 113 14.24 10.83 -17.34
CA ILE A 113 13.87 10.13 -16.10
C ILE A 113 13.83 11.11 -14.92
N ALA A 114 14.86 11.97 -14.79
CA ALA A 114 14.92 12.96 -13.71
C ALA A 114 13.73 13.93 -13.76
N ALA A 115 13.41 14.46 -14.94
CA ALA A 115 12.30 15.40 -15.11
C ALA A 115 10.93 14.74 -14.85
N TYR A 116 10.70 13.50 -15.29
CA TYR A 116 9.51 12.75 -14.95
C TYR A 116 9.39 12.54 -13.44
N ASN A 117 10.47 12.15 -12.76
CA ASN A 117 10.46 11.96 -11.33
C ASN A 117 10.11 13.26 -10.59
N MET A 118 10.69 14.37 -10.99
CA MET A 118 10.41 15.65 -10.34
C MET A 118 8.98 16.14 -10.59
N LEU A 119 8.46 15.97 -11.81
CA LEU A 119 7.04 16.23 -12.10
C LEU A 119 6.12 15.37 -11.24
N GLY A 120 6.41 14.07 -11.11
CA GLY A 120 5.67 13.16 -10.26
C GLY A 120 5.64 13.62 -8.80
N VAL A 121 6.79 14.05 -8.26
CA VAL A 121 6.88 14.60 -6.89
C VAL A 121 6.05 15.87 -6.74
N VAL A 122 6.11 16.80 -7.70
CA VAL A 122 5.31 18.04 -7.67
C VAL A 122 3.82 17.73 -7.69
N TYR A 123 3.39 16.85 -8.58
CA TYR A 123 1.97 16.46 -8.66
C TYR A 123 1.48 15.80 -7.36
N ARG A 124 2.31 14.96 -6.73
CA ARG A 124 1.98 14.38 -5.41
C ARG A 124 1.85 15.45 -4.33
N ARG A 125 2.72 16.45 -4.32
CA ARG A 125 2.67 17.57 -3.34
C ARG A 125 1.38 18.39 -3.44
N ILE A 126 0.74 18.43 -4.60
CA ILE A 126 -0.54 19.11 -4.82
C ILE A 126 -1.72 18.13 -4.90
N ASP A 127 -1.58 16.95 -4.33
CA ASP A 127 -2.61 15.90 -4.28
C ASP A 127 -3.19 15.49 -5.64
N SER A 128 -2.43 15.69 -6.73
CA SER A 128 -2.80 15.32 -8.09
C SER A 128 -2.34 13.88 -8.40
N ILE A 129 -3.11 12.94 -7.91
CA ILE A 129 -2.73 11.51 -7.82
C ILE A 129 -2.40 10.89 -9.18
N LYS A 130 -3.32 11.02 -10.17
CA LYS A 130 -3.12 10.43 -11.50
C LYS A 130 -1.85 10.93 -12.19
N PRO A 131 -1.62 12.24 -12.36
CA PRO A 131 -0.39 12.72 -12.98
C PRO A 131 0.88 12.33 -12.19
N ALA A 132 0.79 12.20 -10.86
CA ALA A 132 1.92 11.72 -10.05
C ALA A 132 2.29 10.29 -10.43
N ILE A 133 1.32 9.38 -10.47
CA ILE A 133 1.54 7.98 -10.87
C ILE A 133 2.06 7.90 -12.31
N ASP A 134 1.40 8.58 -13.25
CA ASP A 134 1.78 8.54 -14.68
C ASP A 134 3.24 8.95 -14.89
N ASN A 135 3.69 10.02 -14.23
CA ASN A 135 5.06 10.49 -14.36
C ASN A 135 6.08 9.50 -13.77
N HIS A 136 5.83 8.98 -12.56
CA HIS A 136 6.73 7.99 -11.96
C HIS A 136 6.75 6.67 -12.73
N GLN A 137 5.60 6.26 -13.30
CA GLN A 137 5.53 5.06 -14.13
C GLN A 137 6.31 5.25 -15.44
N ASN A 138 6.22 6.44 -16.07
CA ASN A 138 7.02 6.76 -17.25
C ASN A 138 8.52 6.72 -16.94
N ALA A 139 8.94 7.26 -15.78
CA ALA A 139 10.32 7.15 -15.33
C ALA A 139 10.75 5.68 -15.17
N LEU A 140 9.92 4.85 -14.51
CA LEU A 140 10.21 3.42 -14.33
C LEU A 140 10.23 2.65 -15.64
N ASN A 141 9.36 2.96 -16.59
CA ASN A 141 9.35 2.33 -17.90
C ASN A 141 10.66 2.61 -18.65
N LEU A 142 11.15 3.85 -18.61
CA LEU A 142 12.46 4.20 -19.18
C LEU A 142 13.59 3.45 -18.46
N VAL A 143 13.60 3.44 -17.13
CA VAL A 143 14.58 2.67 -16.33
C VAL A 143 14.56 1.18 -16.69
N ASN A 144 13.39 0.60 -16.88
CA ASN A 144 13.23 -0.82 -17.19
C ASN A 144 13.59 -1.16 -18.64
N SER A 145 13.55 -0.20 -19.55
CA SER A 145 14.01 -0.38 -20.93
C SER A 145 15.54 -0.50 -21.06
N LEU A 146 16.28 -0.07 -20.03
CA LEU A 146 17.73 -0.12 -20.02
C LEU A 146 18.26 -1.52 -19.65
N LYS A 147 19.17 -2.05 -20.44
CA LYS A 147 19.84 -3.33 -20.16
C LYS A 147 20.80 -3.23 -18.97
N ASN A 148 21.54 -2.12 -18.88
CA ASN A 148 22.49 -1.84 -17.81
C ASN A 148 22.03 -0.61 -17.04
N LYS A 149 22.02 -0.70 -15.72
CA LYS A 149 21.62 0.38 -14.82
C LYS A 149 22.82 0.77 -13.97
N ASP A 150 23.32 1.97 -14.18
CA ASP A 150 24.32 2.55 -13.30
C ASP A 150 23.68 3.15 -12.03
N ASP A 151 24.51 3.65 -11.12
CA ASP A 151 24.08 4.19 -9.84
C ASP A 151 23.07 5.36 -9.96
N GLU A 152 23.21 6.19 -11.02
CA GLU A 152 22.29 7.31 -11.25
C GLU A 152 20.91 6.83 -11.68
N ILE A 153 20.87 5.82 -12.53
CA ILE A 153 19.62 5.18 -12.97
C ILE A 153 18.96 4.42 -11.79
N LEU A 154 19.76 3.69 -11.00
CA LEU A 154 19.25 3.00 -9.80
C LEU A 154 18.71 4.01 -8.77
N ARG A 155 19.39 5.13 -8.55
CA ARG A 155 18.92 6.22 -7.68
C ARG A 155 17.59 6.80 -8.17
N SER A 156 17.48 7.03 -9.49
CA SER A 156 16.23 7.50 -10.11
C SER A 156 15.10 6.48 -9.98
N GLN A 157 15.41 5.19 -10.06
CA GLN A 157 14.47 4.10 -9.79
C GLN A 157 13.97 4.14 -8.35
N ALA A 158 14.88 4.29 -7.39
CA ALA A 158 14.53 4.39 -5.97
C ALA A 158 13.60 5.58 -5.68
N ILE A 159 13.87 6.74 -6.30
CA ILE A 159 13.02 7.94 -6.20
C ILE A 159 11.61 7.65 -6.73
N SER A 160 11.49 7.02 -7.91
CA SER A 160 10.18 6.67 -8.48
C SER A 160 9.39 5.75 -7.57
N LEU A 161 10.02 4.66 -7.08
CA LEU A 161 9.41 3.68 -6.20
C LEU A 161 8.99 4.31 -4.88
N ASN A 162 9.88 5.07 -4.24
CA ASN A 162 9.57 5.77 -3.00
C ASN A 162 8.38 6.73 -3.17
N SER A 163 8.33 7.46 -4.26
CA SER A 163 7.24 8.40 -4.54
C SER A 163 5.92 7.68 -4.82
N LEU A 164 5.94 6.57 -5.56
CA LEU A 164 4.76 5.71 -5.76
C LEU A 164 4.28 5.11 -4.44
N GLY A 165 5.21 4.66 -3.60
CA GLY A 165 4.88 4.19 -2.25
C GLY A 165 4.10 5.24 -1.44
N ASN A 166 4.52 6.51 -1.49
CA ASN A 166 3.80 7.61 -0.84
C ASN A 166 2.40 7.84 -1.44
N VAL A 167 2.24 7.71 -2.76
CA VAL A 167 0.91 7.81 -3.39
C VAL A 167 0.02 6.66 -2.93
N PHE A 168 0.52 5.43 -2.91
CA PHE A 168 -0.25 4.27 -2.44
C PHE A 168 -0.60 4.37 -0.96
N LEU A 169 0.29 4.92 -0.13
CA LEU A 169 0.01 5.18 1.28
C LEU A 169 -1.15 6.18 1.45
N THR A 170 -1.16 7.27 0.67
CA THR A 170 -2.27 8.24 0.65
C THR A 170 -3.60 7.60 0.26
N LEU A 171 -3.57 6.58 -0.60
CA LEU A 171 -4.74 5.82 -1.05
C LEU A 171 -5.09 4.63 -0.14
N ASN A 172 -4.46 4.51 1.03
CA ASN A 172 -4.59 3.40 1.98
C ASN A 172 -4.28 2.01 1.38
N GLN A 173 -3.46 1.97 0.31
CA GLN A 173 -2.97 0.74 -0.29
C GLN A 173 -1.66 0.32 0.40
N PHE A 174 -1.77 -0.10 1.65
CA PHE A 174 -0.63 -0.28 2.56
C PHE A 174 0.39 -1.32 2.07
N GLU A 175 -0.06 -2.43 1.51
CA GLU A 175 0.84 -3.47 1.02
C GLU A 175 1.63 -2.98 -0.22
N MET A 176 0.96 -2.32 -1.17
CA MET A 176 1.62 -1.74 -2.33
C MET A 176 2.60 -0.63 -1.92
N ALA A 177 2.24 0.20 -0.95
CA ALA A 177 3.12 1.22 -0.40
C ALA A 177 4.38 0.60 0.19
N LYS A 178 4.22 -0.40 1.05
CA LYS A 178 5.30 -1.12 1.71
C LYS A 178 6.24 -1.81 0.72
N GLU A 179 5.69 -2.51 -0.27
CA GLU A 179 6.47 -3.16 -1.33
C GLU A 179 7.37 -2.16 -2.06
N ASN A 180 6.81 -1.01 -2.47
CA ASN A 180 7.55 0.04 -3.14
C ASN A 180 8.65 0.65 -2.25
N PHE A 181 8.36 0.92 -0.97
CA PHE A 181 9.36 1.47 -0.04
C PHE A 181 10.46 0.46 0.26
N VAL A 182 10.14 -0.81 0.44
CA VAL A 182 11.13 -1.85 0.69
C VAL A 182 12.03 -2.04 -0.53
N THR A 183 11.46 -2.10 -1.74
CA THR A 183 12.26 -2.20 -2.97
C THR A 183 13.17 -0.97 -3.14
N SER A 184 12.68 0.24 -2.87
CA SER A 184 13.49 1.46 -2.87
C SER A 184 14.60 1.40 -1.81
N LEU A 185 14.28 0.97 -0.58
CA LEU A 185 15.25 0.82 0.51
C LEU A 185 16.42 -0.11 0.13
N GLU A 186 16.13 -1.19 -0.59
CA GLU A 186 17.15 -2.14 -1.04
C GLU A 186 18.08 -1.56 -2.09
N ILE A 187 17.53 -0.77 -3.01
CA ILE A 187 18.34 -0.02 -3.97
C ILE A 187 19.24 0.98 -3.24
N GLU A 188 18.69 1.72 -2.27
CA GLU A 188 19.45 2.73 -1.53
C GLU A 188 20.53 2.11 -0.63
N LYS A 189 20.30 0.88 -0.11
CA LYS A 189 21.34 0.08 0.56
C LYS A 189 22.50 -0.25 -0.38
N LYS A 190 22.21 -0.73 -1.59
CA LYS A 190 23.22 -1.04 -2.62
C LYS A 190 24.06 0.19 -2.97
N LEU A 191 23.42 1.35 -3.02
CA LEU A 191 24.05 2.63 -3.33
C LEU A 191 24.77 3.28 -2.13
N ASN A 192 24.71 2.68 -0.94
CA ASN A 192 25.19 3.27 0.31
C ASN A 192 24.66 4.71 0.52
N ASN A 193 23.43 4.99 0.07
CA ASN A 193 22.81 6.31 0.16
C ASN A 193 22.06 6.50 1.47
N ASN A 194 22.73 7.04 2.47
CA ASN A 194 22.15 7.26 3.80
C ASN A 194 20.89 8.13 3.78
N LEU A 195 20.82 9.17 2.92
CA LEU A 195 19.62 9.99 2.81
C LEU A 195 18.43 9.17 2.30
N GLY A 196 18.64 8.36 1.26
CA GLY A 196 17.60 7.47 0.73
C GLY A 196 17.17 6.41 1.75
N LEU A 197 18.11 5.87 2.53
CA LEU A 197 17.79 4.94 3.63
C LEU A 197 16.90 5.60 4.68
N ALA A 198 17.24 6.82 5.12
CA ALA A 198 16.46 7.56 6.11
C ALA A 198 15.03 7.81 5.60
N ILE A 199 14.88 8.28 4.36
CA ILE A 199 13.57 8.54 3.74
C ILE A 199 12.72 7.25 3.69
N ASN A 200 13.30 6.12 3.28
CA ASN A 200 12.56 4.88 3.18
C ASN A 200 12.15 4.34 4.57
N TYR A 201 13.02 4.40 5.59
CA TYR A 201 12.63 4.04 6.95
C TYR A 201 11.52 4.94 7.49
N GLN A 202 11.59 6.24 7.22
CA GLN A 202 10.53 7.19 7.57
C GLN A 202 9.19 6.77 6.95
N ASN A 203 9.17 6.45 5.66
CA ASN A 203 7.96 6.09 4.94
C ASN A 203 7.41 4.72 5.34
N ILE A 204 8.28 3.74 5.60
CA ILE A 204 7.88 2.43 6.16
C ILE A 204 7.26 2.62 7.55
N GLY A 205 7.82 3.51 8.37
CA GLY A 205 7.23 3.92 9.65
C GLY A 205 5.82 4.46 9.46
N GLY A 206 5.60 5.30 8.44
CA GLY A 206 4.29 5.85 8.09
C GLY A 206 3.26 4.78 7.68
N VAL A 207 3.70 3.72 7.00
CA VAL A 207 2.82 2.57 6.70
C VAL A 207 2.39 1.88 8.00
N PHE A 208 3.32 1.58 8.89
CA PHE A 208 3.00 0.95 10.18
C PHE A 208 2.10 1.85 11.05
N GLU A 209 2.37 3.14 11.07
CA GLU A 209 1.53 4.11 11.78
C GLU A 209 0.09 4.15 11.24
N SER A 210 -0.07 4.10 9.91
CA SER A 210 -1.38 4.08 9.24
C SER A 210 -2.16 2.77 9.48
N GLN A 211 -1.45 1.69 9.83
CA GLN A 211 -2.02 0.40 10.23
C GLN A 211 -2.19 0.29 11.75
N ASP A 212 -1.98 1.38 12.50
CA ASP A 212 -2.01 1.47 13.96
C ASP A 212 -0.99 0.55 14.69
N GLN A 213 0.07 0.17 13.97
CA GLN A 213 1.19 -0.60 14.51
C GLN A 213 2.26 0.34 15.08
N LEU A 214 1.90 1.05 16.16
CA LEU A 214 2.64 2.21 16.67
C LEU A 214 4.08 1.87 17.09
N ASP A 215 4.33 0.68 17.66
CA ASP A 215 5.67 0.26 18.07
C ASP A 215 6.58 0.03 16.85
N SER A 216 6.06 -0.61 15.81
CA SER A 216 6.80 -0.80 14.55
C SER A 216 7.07 0.52 13.84
N ALA A 217 6.13 1.46 13.89
CA ALA A 217 6.31 2.82 13.39
C ALA A 217 7.44 3.54 14.14
N MET A 218 7.42 3.51 15.47
CA MET A 218 8.43 4.11 16.35
C MET A 218 9.83 3.58 16.03
N VAL A 219 9.99 2.26 15.87
CA VAL A 219 11.28 1.64 15.52
C VAL A 219 11.82 2.18 14.21
N ASN A 220 10.98 2.29 13.18
CA ASN A 220 11.40 2.78 11.88
C ASN A 220 11.71 4.28 11.89
N TYR A 221 10.91 5.09 12.57
CA TYR A 221 11.17 6.52 12.72
C TYR A 221 12.48 6.80 13.47
N LYS A 222 12.78 6.04 14.53
CA LYS A 222 14.05 6.15 15.24
C LYS A 222 15.25 5.72 14.40
N LYS A 223 15.11 4.69 13.54
CA LYS A 223 16.15 4.32 12.57
C LYS A 223 16.39 5.47 11.58
N SER A 224 15.33 6.07 11.06
CA SER A 224 15.43 7.24 10.17
C SER A 224 16.10 8.41 10.88
N LEU A 225 15.70 8.73 12.11
CA LEU A 225 16.25 9.83 12.90
C LEU A 225 17.76 9.64 13.11
N SER A 226 18.19 8.46 13.56
CA SER A 226 19.63 8.16 13.78
C SER A 226 20.46 8.33 12.52
N ILE A 227 19.92 8.01 11.33
CA ILE A 227 20.62 8.23 10.07
C ILE A 227 20.66 9.74 9.75
N ASN A 228 19.54 10.47 9.93
CA ASN A 228 19.49 11.92 9.69
C ASN A 228 20.42 12.71 10.62
N GLU A 229 20.62 12.25 11.85
CA GLU A 229 21.61 12.81 12.77
C GLU A 229 23.04 12.62 12.24
N LYS A 230 23.38 11.42 11.75
CA LYS A 230 24.71 11.12 11.19
C LYS A 230 25.04 11.93 9.94
N ILE A 231 24.04 12.22 9.09
CA ILE A 231 24.24 13.00 7.86
C ILE A 231 23.96 14.50 8.04
N ASP A 232 23.71 14.94 9.27
CA ASP A 232 23.42 16.32 9.66
C ASP A 232 22.26 16.95 8.85
N SER A 233 21.15 16.22 8.71
CA SER A 233 19.97 16.67 7.96
C SER A 233 18.94 17.30 8.88
N ASP A 234 18.87 18.63 8.95
CA ASP A 234 17.84 19.37 9.71
C ASP A 234 16.43 18.99 9.27
N LEU A 235 16.19 18.95 7.95
CA LEU A 235 14.89 18.54 7.39
C LEU A 235 14.51 17.12 7.81
N GLY A 236 15.45 16.18 7.74
CA GLY A 236 15.21 14.79 8.11
C GLY A 236 14.92 14.64 9.61
N ARG A 237 15.69 15.31 10.46
CA ARG A 237 15.44 15.32 11.92
C ARG A 237 14.06 15.88 12.26
N MET A 238 13.71 17.01 11.64
CA MET A 238 12.40 17.64 11.83
C MET A 238 11.24 16.69 11.44
N ILE A 239 11.32 16.04 10.28
CA ILE A 239 10.29 15.10 9.82
C ILE A 239 10.17 13.91 10.78
N CYS A 240 11.29 13.32 11.20
CA CYS A 240 11.30 12.22 12.15
C CYS A 240 10.71 12.61 13.51
N ASN A 241 11.12 13.77 14.03
CA ASN A 241 10.62 14.27 15.33
C ASN A 241 9.12 14.53 15.29
N ASN A 242 8.59 15.11 14.22
CA ASN A 242 7.15 15.26 14.03
C ASN A 242 6.43 13.90 14.04
N SER A 243 6.94 12.90 13.33
CA SER A 243 6.31 11.59 13.25
C SER A 243 6.43 10.81 14.58
N ILE A 244 7.57 10.88 15.26
CA ILE A 244 7.71 10.31 16.60
C ILE A 244 6.72 10.96 17.57
N GLY A 245 6.60 12.27 17.52
CA GLY A 245 5.64 13.02 18.31
C GLY A 245 4.20 12.59 18.04
N GLN A 246 3.81 12.41 16.77
CA GLN A 246 2.48 11.89 16.41
C GLN A 246 2.22 10.50 17.01
N VAL A 247 3.18 9.59 16.92
CA VAL A 247 3.06 8.26 17.52
C VAL A 247 2.91 8.35 19.05
N LEU A 248 3.67 9.22 19.70
CA LEU A 248 3.57 9.44 21.15
C LEU A 248 2.21 10.02 21.55
N LEU A 249 1.64 10.93 20.75
CA LEU A 249 0.28 11.44 20.96
C LEU A 249 -0.76 10.32 20.86
N LYS A 250 -0.64 9.45 19.85
CA LYS A 250 -1.51 8.28 19.70
C LYS A 250 -1.35 7.28 20.85
N GLN A 251 -0.17 7.19 21.45
CA GLN A 251 0.11 6.39 22.64
C GLN A 251 -0.30 7.09 23.96
N ASN A 252 -0.98 8.24 23.90
CA ASN A 252 -1.37 9.03 25.07
C ASN A 252 -0.17 9.50 25.96
N ARG A 253 0.92 9.89 25.30
CA ARG A 253 2.16 10.41 25.93
C ARG A 253 2.45 11.86 25.48
N PRO A 254 1.54 12.83 25.77
CA PRO A 254 1.61 14.15 25.16
C PRO A 254 2.80 14.99 25.63
N LYS A 255 3.29 14.81 26.84
CA LYS A 255 4.48 15.54 27.32
C LYS A 255 5.73 15.18 26.53
N GLU A 256 5.96 13.90 26.32
CA GLU A 256 7.08 13.44 25.51
C GLU A 256 6.92 13.82 24.03
N ALA A 257 5.69 13.75 23.51
CA ALA A 257 5.39 14.21 22.16
C ALA A 257 5.74 15.70 21.96
N PHE A 258 5.42 16.53 22.93
CA PHE A 258 5.71 17.96 22.91
C PHE A 258 7.22 18.21 22.79
N ASP A 259 8.06 17.47 23.54
CA ASP A 259 9.51 17.62 23.50
C ASP A 259 10.10 17.31 22.12
N TYR A 260 9.49 16.40 21.36
CA TYR A 260 9.88 16.10 19.98
C TYR A 260 9.32 17.14 18.99
N ILE A 261 8.06 17.56 19.13
CA ILE A 261 7.39 18.41 18.13
C ILE A 261 7.80 19.87 18.25
N ASN A 262 7.88 20.41 19.47
CA ASN A 262 8.10 21.85 19.69
C ASN A 262 9.37 22.39 19.00
N PRO A 263 10.53 21.70 19.04
CA PRO A 263 11.72 22.18 18.36
C PRO A 263 11.62 22.18 16.83
N THR A 264 10.64 21.45 16.25
CA THR A 264 10.50 21.34 14.78
C THR A 264 10.00 22.64 14.16
N ILE A 265 9.35 23.52 14.92
CA ILE A 265 8.79 24.78 14.42
C ILE A 265 9.88 25.69 13.90
N GLU A 266 10.92 25.96 14.72
CA GLU A 266 12.03 26.83 14.35
C GLU A 266 12.74 26.31 13.08
N ILE A 267 12.94 25.00 13.00
CA ILE A 267 13.56 24.37 11.84
C ILE A 267 12.67 24.54 10.61
N ALA A 268 11.35 24.29 10.74
CA ALA A 268 10.39 24.40 9.64
C ALA A 268 10.33 25.82 9.07
N GLU A 269 10.23 26.83 9.94
CA GLU A 269 10.20 28.24 9.56
C GLU A 269 11.50 28.66 8.86
N LYS A 270 12.66 28.23 9.38
CA LYS A 270 13.97 28.49 8.78
C LYS A 270 14.13 27.86 7.38
N LEU A 271 13.59 26.68 7.17
CA LEU A 271 13.67 25.99 5.87
C LEU A 271 12.75 26.62 4.82
N GLY A 272 11.69 27.30 5.22
CA GLY A 272 10.74 27.96 4.32
C GLY A 272 9.92 27.01 3.45
N ASP A 273 9.85 25.71 3.79
CA ASP A 273 8.98 24.74 3.11
C ASP A 273 7.61 24.72 3.81
N ASP A 274 6.65 25.40 3.21
CA ASP A 274 5.29 25.53 3.75
C ASP A 274 4.58 24.20 4.02
N PHE A 275 4.93 23.14 3.28
CA PHE A 275 4.35 21.82 3.48
C PHE A 275 4.72 21.25 4.86
N TYR A 276 5.99 21.28 5.20
CA TYR A 276 6.45 20.80 6.49
C TYR A 276 6.11 21.78 7.63
N THR A 277 6.12 23.08 7.35
CA THR A 277 5.71 24.11 8.33
C THR A 277 4.25 23.92 8.76
N ALA A 278 3.35 23.69 7.80
CA ALA A 278 1.95 23.40 8.09
C ALA A 278 1.78 22.15 8.96
N SER A 279 2.51 21.07 8.61
CA SER A 279 2.50 19.83 9.39
C SER A 279 2.97 20.04 10.83
N SER A 280 4.09 20.75 11.00
CA SER A 280 4.65 21.04 12.35
C SER A 280 3.69 21.85 13.21
N TYR A 281 3.05 22.88 12.64
CA TYR A 281 2.03 23.66 13.36
C TYR A 281 0.82 22.79 13.79
N ILE A 282 0.30 21.96 12.89
CA ILE A 282 -0.84 21.08 13.20
C ILE A 282 -0.46 20.11 14.33
N ASN A 283 0.72 19.51 14.26
CA ASN A 283 1.20 18.55 15.26
C ASN A 283 1.44 19.23 16.62
N LEU A 284 2.02 20.43 16.61
CA LEU A 284 2.22 21.20 17.84
C LEU A 284 0.86 21.57 18.47
N GLY A 285 -0.09 21.97 17.64
CA GLY A 285 -1.43 22.25 18.09
C GLY A 285 -2.14 21.01 18.68
N TRP A 286 -1.94 19.85 18.09
CA TRP A 286 -2.43 18.58 18.65
C TRP A 286 -1.77 18.31 20.01
N ALA A 287 -0.45 18.46 20.12
CA ALA A 287 0.25 18.27 21.39
C ALA A 287 -0.26 19.19 22.49
N TYR A 288 -0.49 20.46 22.20
CA TYR A 288 -1.08 21.40 23.16
C TYR A 288 -2.50 20.99 23.57
N SER A 289 -3.30 20.51 22.63
CA SER A 289 -4.66 20.04 22.94
C SER A 289 -4.63 18.85 23.89
N GLU A 290 -3.76 17.89 23.67
CA GLU A 290 -3.60 16.72 24.56
C GLU A 290 -3.01 17.11 25.94
N LEU A 291 -2.30 18.21 26.01
CA LEU A 291 -1.84 18.82 27.26
C LEU A 291 -2.91 19.73 27.93
N HIS A 292 -4.14 19.74 27.40
CA HIS A 292 -5.28 20.55 27.86
C HIS A 292 -5.10 22.07 27.69
N ASP A 293 -4.16 22.54 26.89
CA ASP A 293 -4.04 23.95 26.46
C ASP A 293 -4.75 24.13 25.09
N ASN A 294 -6.08 24.07 25.14
CA ASN A 294 -6.92 24.20 23.94
C ASN A 294 -6.75 25.54 23.24
N VAL A 295 -6.39 26.60 23.95
CA VAL A 295 -6.19 27.93 23.38
C VAL A 295 -5.00 27.92 22.43
N LYS A 296 -3.86 27.45 22.91
CA LYS A 296 -2.66 27.28 22.05
C LYS A 296 -2.89 26.19 21.01
N GLY A 297 -3.59 25.10 21.36
CA GLY A 297 -3.97 24.05 20.44
C GLY A 297 -4.66 24.61 19.21
N LYS A 298 -5.77 25.35 19.40
CA LYS A 298 -6.51 26.01 18.31
C LYS A 298 -5.63 27.01 17.54
N MET A 299 -4.82 27.81 18.24
CA MET A 299 -3.95 28.81 17.62
C MET A 299 -2.99 28.17 16.61
N TYR A 300 -2.29 27.10 17.02
CA TYR A 300 -1.31 26.45 16.14
C TYR A 300 -2.00 25.64 15.04
N ILE A 301 -3.11 24.92 15.34
CA ILE A 301 -3.86 24.20 14.30
C ILE A 301 -4.37 25.19 13.24
N ASN A 302 -4.89 26.36 13.64
CA ASN A 302 -5.36 27.36 12.68
C ASN A 302 -4.23 27.95 11.84
N LYS A 303 -3.03 28.19 12.40
CA LYS A 303 -1.86 28.59 11.60
C LYS A 303 -1.54 27.56 10.52
N GLY A 304 -1.50 26.28 10.88
CA GLY A 304 -1.27 25.19 9.93
C GLY A 304 -2.41 25.04 8.91
N LEU A 305 -3.65 25.24 9.33
CA LEU A 305 -4.84 25.21 8.47
C LEU A 305 -4.84 26.33 7.44
N GLU A 306 -4.53 27.57 7.85
CA GLU A 306 -4.46 28.72 6.95
C GLU A 306 -3.37 28.51 5.89
N LEU A 307 -2.17 28.11 6.30
CA LEU A 307 -1.09 27.80 5.39
C LEU A 307 -1.47 26.67 4.42
N SER A 308 -2.13 25.64 4.94
CA SER A 308 -2.62 24.51 4.14
C SER A 308 -3.68 24.93 3.12
N LYS A 309 -4.57 25.86 3.47
CA LYS A 309 -5.56 26.41 2.53
C LYS A 309 -4.92 27.23 1.42
N ILE A 310 -3.95 28.11 1.75
CA ILE A 310 -3.23 28.91 0.77
C ILE A 310 -2.52 28.01 -0.27
N ARG A 311 -1.94 26.89 0.18
CA ARG A 311 -1.20 25.96 -0.66
C ARG A 311 -2.00 24.75 -1.16
N ASN A 312 -3.27 24.66 -0.75
CA ASN A 312 -4.19 23.56 -1.10
C ASN A 312 -3.69 22.17 -0.67
N TYR A 313 -3.15 22.05 0.56
CA TYR A 313 -2.74 20.76 1.14
C TYR A 313 -3.97 20.05 1.74
N ILE A 314 -4.73 19.36 0.90
CA ILE A 314 -6.04 18.78 1.26
C ILE A 314 -5.93 17.82 2.46
N SER A 315 -4.87 17.01 2.53
CA SER A 315 -4.62 16.09 3.65
C SER A 315 -4.47 16.83 4.99
N TYR A 316 -3.72 17.93 5.00
CA TYR A 316 -3.51 18.71 6.21
C TYR A 316 -4.75 19.53 6.61
N ILE A 317 -5.51 20.04 5.64
CA ILE A 317 -6.80 20.69 5.90
C ILE A 317 -7.76 19.71 6.59
N SER A 318 -7.86 18.48 6.06
CA SER A 318 -8.69 17.43 6.66
C SER A 318 -8.26 17.10 8.09
N SER A 319 -6.94 16.92 8.32
CA SER A 319 -6.40 16.62 9.65
C SER A 319 -6.62 17.76 10.64
N ALA A 320 -6.42 19.00 10.22
CA ALA A 320 -6.65 20.17 11.07
C ALA A 320 -8.12 20.28 11.51
N TYR A 321 -9.08 20.07 10.60
CA TYR A 321 -10.49 20.07 10.97
C TYR A 321 -10.86 18.91 11.90
N LEU A 322 -10.26 17.75 11.75
CA LEU A 322 -10.47 16.65 12.70
C LEU A 322 -10.04 17.04 14.12
N LEU A 323 -8.85 17.62 14.26
CA LEU A 323 -8.32 18.05 15.56
C LEU A 323 -9.17 19.19 16.16
N LEU A 324 -9.57 20.19 15.35
CA LEU A 324 -10.46 21.25 15.81
C LEU A 324 -11.83 20.71 16.27
N SER A 325 -12.35 19.68 15.59
CA SER A 325 -13.58 18.99 16.01
C SER A 325 -13.40 18.32 17.37
N GLN A 326 -12.25 17.66 17.59
CA GLN A 326 -11.95 17.01 18.86
C GLN A 326 -11.83 18.02 20.01
N ILE A 327 -11.18 19.15 19.76
CA ILE A 327 -11.05 20.23 20.74
C ILE A 327 -12.45 20.81 21.07
N ALA A 328 -13.26 21.15 20.07
CA ALA A 328 -14.59 21.67 20.29
C ALA A 328 -15.48 20.67 21.08
N LYS A 329 -15.35 19.36 20.79
CA LYS A 329 -16.02 18.30 21.55
C LYS A 329 -15.56 18.29 23.02
N SER A 330 -14.28 18.44 23.30
CA SER A 330 -13.74 18.50 24.68
C SER A 330 -14.25 19.71 25.45
N GLU A 331 -14.49 20.80 24.75
CA GLU A 331 -15.09 22.04 25.29
C GLU A 331 -16.62 21.98 25.39
N LYS A 332 -17.25 20.86 25.00
CA LYS A 332 -18.70 20.64 24.94
C LYS A 332 -19.44 21.55 23.94
N ASP A 333 -18.72 22.15 23.01
CA ASP A 333 -19.29 22.87 21.85
C ASP A 333 -19.57 21.85 20.71
N PHE A 334 -20.69 21.16 20.86
CA PHE A 334 -21.04 20.06 19.95
C PHE A 334 -21.44 20.57 18.56
N GLU A 335 -21.99 21.77 18.45
CA GLU A 335 -22.35 22.38 17.17
C GLU A 335 -21.09 22.67 16.33
N THR A 336 -20.12 23.35 16.90
CA THR A 336 -18.83 23.60 16.24
C THR A 336 -18.07 22.30 15.97
N ALA A 337 -18.12 21.35 16.89
CA ALA A 337 -17.51 20.03 16.71
C ALA A 337 -18.08 19.30 15.50
N LEU A 338 -19.40 19.29 15.33
CA LEU A 338 -20.06 18.70 14.17
C LEU A 338 -19.68 19.41 12.87
N LYS A 339 -19.74 20.74 12.85
CA LYS A 339 -19.33 21.54 11.68
C LYS A 339 -17.90 21.22 11.22
N TYR A 340 -16.95 21.15 12.15
CA TYR A 340 -15.58 20.78 11.81
C TYR A 340 -15.47 19.31 11.37
N LYS A 341 -16.28 18.44 11.94
CA LYS A 341 -16.33 17.03 11.54
C LYS A 341 -16.82 16.88 10.10
N ASP A 342 -17.85 17.62 9.72
CA ASP A 342 -18.38 17.64 8.36
C ASP A 342 -17.32 18.14 7.36
N LEU A 343 -16.63 19.23 7.70
CA LEU A 343 -15.52 19.73 6.90
C LEU A 343 -14.37 18.71 6.78
N HIS A 344 -14.03 18.02 7.87
CA HIS A 344 -13.05 16.94 7.81
C HIS A 344 -13.47 15.86 6.80
N VAL A 345 -14.73 15.42 6.86
CA VAL A 345 -15.27 14.41 5.94
C VAL A 345 -15.23 14.92 4.50
N GLU A 346 -15.69 16.14 4.25
CA GLU A 346 -15.66 16.75 2.92
C GLU A 346 -14.25 16.77 2.31
N TYR A 347 -13.24 17.21 3.07
CA TYR A 347 -11.87 17.27 2.58
C TYR A 347 -11.23 15.87 2.47
N LYS A 348 -11.61 14.92 3.34
CA LYS A 348 -11.19 13.54 3.24
C LYS A 348 -11.74 12.86 1.98
N GLU A 349 -12.99 13.12 1.62
CA GLU A 349 -13.59 12.63 0.37
C GLU A 349 -12.92 13.24 -0.86
N LYS A 350 -12.49 14.51 -0.80
CA LYS A 350 -11.69 15.12 -1.89
C LYS A 350 -10.35 14.40 -2.11
N LEU A 351 -9.70 13.92 -1.06
CA LEU A 351 -8.46 13.11 -1.15
C LEU A 351 -8.71 11.75 -1.80
N VAL A 352 -9.77 11.09 -1.35
CA VAL A 352 -10.20 9.77 -1.83
C VAL A 352 -11.32 9.93 -2.87
N SER A 353 -11.27 11.01 -3.65
CA SER A 353 -12.32 11.31 -4.63
C SER A 353 -12.57 10.13 -5.55
N ASP A 354 -13.83 9.98 -5.97
CA ASP A 354 -14.25 8.98 -6.97
C ASP A 354 -13.35 8.97 -8.21
N LYS A 355 -12.78 10.12 -8.57
CA LYS A 355 -11.79 10.24 -9.65
C LYS A 355 -10.49 9.47 -9.35
N ASN A 356 -9.97 9.55 -8.14
CA ASN A 356 -8.73 8.86 -7.75
C ASN A 356 -8.98 7.37 -7.59
N LEU A 357 -10.10 6.99 -6.98
CA LEU A 357 -10.54 5.60 -6.88
C LEU A 357 -10.82 5.01 -8.25
N LYS A 358 -11.58 5.73 -9.10
CA LYS A 358 -11.84 5.31 -10.47
C LYS A 358 -10.55 5.12 -11.26
N TYR A 359 -9.62 6.06 -11.14
CA TYR A 359 -8.31 5.94 -11.79
C TYR A 359 -7.51 4.73 -11.29
N LEU A 360 -7.53 4.47 -9.98
CA LEU A 360 -6.89 3.28 -9.39
C LEU A 360 -7.53 1.98 -9.92
N PHE A 361 -8.87 1.94 -9.98
CA PHE A 361 -9.60 0.81 -10.58
C PHE A 361 -9.29 0.67 -12.06
N ASP A 362 -9.23 1.78 -12.81
CA ASP A 362 -8.85 1.80 -14.22
C ASP A 362 -7.42 1.31 -14.43
N LEU A 363 -6.48 1.69 -13.55
CA LEU A 363 -5.09 1.26 -13.61
C LEU A 363 -4.96 -0.25 -13.32
N ILE A 364 -5.63 -0.74 -12.28
CA ILE A 364 -5.69 -2.17 -11.94
C ILE A 364 -6.34 -2.94 -13.08
N SER A 365 -7.47 -2.44 -13.60
CA SER A 365 -8.18 -3.03 -14.72
C SER A 365 -7.34 -3.04 -16.00
N LYS A 366 -6.59 -1.98 -16.27
CA LYS A 366 -5.65 -1.92 -17.41
C LYS A 366 -4.55 -2.99 -17.26
N TYR A 367 -3.97 -3.13 -16.10
CA TYR A 367 -2.95 -4.14 -15.82
C TYR A 367 -3.52 -5.57 -15.97
N GLU A 368 -4.72 -5.80 -15.44
CA GLU A 368 -5.41 -7.08 -15.62
C GLU A 368 -5.77 -7.36 -17.08
N ASN A 369 -6.17 -6.32 -17.83
CA ASN A 369 -6.45 -6.44 -19.25
C ASN A 369 -5.19 -6.72 -20.08
N GLU A 370 -4.07 -6.04 -19.81
CA GLU A 370 -2.79 -6.34 -20.44
C GLU A 370 -2.32 -7.78 -20.13
N ARG A 371 -2.53 -8.24 -18.90
CA ARG A 371 -2.27 -9.64 -18.51
C ARG A 371 -3.19 -10.61 -19.25
N LYS A 372 -4.49 -10.30 -19.35
CA LYS A 372 -5.46 -11.08 -20.13
C LYS A 372 -5.10 -11.11 -21.62
N GLU A 373 -4.72 -9.97 -22.20
CA GLU A 373 -4.24 -9.91 -23.60
C GLU A 373 -3.00 -10.78 -23.83
N ASN A 374 -2.05 -10.77 -22.89
CA ASN A 374 -0.86 -11.61 -23.00
C ASN A 374 -1.21 -13.11 -22.90
N ILE A 375 -2.14 -13.46 -22.01
CA ILE A 375 -2.68 -14.83 -21.90
C ILE A 375 -3.43 -15.21 -23.18
N LEU A 376 -4.24 -14.30 -23.74
CA LEU A 376 -4.94 -14.50 -25.00
C LEU A 376 -3.97 -14.70 -26.17
N LYS A 377 -2.90 -13.88 -26.25
CA LYS A 377 -1.82 -14.05 -27.26
C LYS A 377 -1.10 -15.40 -27.13
N LEU A 378 -0.88 -15.88 -25.91
CA LEU A 378 -0.31 -17.21 -25.67
C LEU A 378 -1.30 -18.31 -26.11
N LYS A 379 -2.58 -18.19 -25.71
CA LYS A 379 -3.63 -19.12 -26.14
C LYS A 379 -3.83 -19.12 -27.65
N ASP A 380 -3.75 -17.95 -28.31
CA ASP A 380 -3.82 -17.85 -29.76
C ASP A 380 -2.64 -18.56 -30.44
N LYS A 381 -1.42 -18.47 -29.87
CA LYS A 381 -0.28 -19.25 -30.35
C LYS A 381 -0.50 -20.75 -30.17
N GLU A 382 -0.98 -21.19 -29.01
CA GLU A 382 -1.34 -22.58 -28.75
C GLU A 382 -2.46 -23.07 -29.69
N LEU A 383 -3.47 -22.20 -29.93
CA LEU A 383 -4.56 -22.50 -30.88
C LEU A 383 -4.06 -22.63 -32.31
N LYS A 384 -3.11 -21.77 -32.72
CA LYS A 384 -2.47 -21.87 -34.05
C LYS A 384 -1.67 -23.16 -34.21
N ILE A 385 -0.91 -23.54 -33.18
CA ILE A 385 -0.16 -24.81 -33.15
C ILE A 385 -1.14 -25.98 -33.19
N SER A 386 -2.19 -25.95 -32.37
CA SER A 386 -3.24 -26.97 -32.35
C SER A 386 -3.97 -27.09 -33.70
N ARG A 387 -4.31 -25.95 -34.33
CA ARG A 387 -4.90 -25.93 -35.68
C ARG A 387 -3.98 -26.50 -36.73
N LEU A 388 -2.67 -26.21 -36.66
CA LEU A 388 -1.69 -26.77 -37.57
C LEU A 388 -1.54 -28.30 -37.37
N MET A 389 -1.57 -28.78 -36.12
CA MET A 389 -1.58 -30.20 -35.81
C MET A 389 -2.85 -30.90 -36.31
N ILE A 390 -4.01 -30.25 -36.06
CA ILE A 390 -5.32 -30.73 -36.56
C ILE A 390 -5.33 -30.77 -38.08
N TYR A 391 -4.79 -29.74 -38.74
CA TYR A 391 -4.70 -29.68 -40.18
C TYR A 391 -3.83 -30.83 -40.74
N LYS A 392 -2.64 -31.07 -40.12
CA LYS A 392 -1.76 -32.14 -40.50
C LYS A 392 -2.39 -33.53 -40.25
N THR A 393 -3.10 -33.66 -39.14
CA THR A 393 -3.82 -34.91 -38.81
C THR A 393 -5.04 -35.13 -39.73
N ASN A 394 -5.73 -34.05 -40.08
CA ASN A 394 -6.87 -34.14 -41.02
C ASN A 394 -6.43 -34.43 -42.45
N THR A 395 -5.29 -33.90 -42.90
CA THR A 395 -4.72 -34.24 -44.22
C THR A 395 -4.32 -35.70 -44.26
N GLN A 396 -3.71 -36.22 -43.21
CA GLN A 396 -3.41 -37.66 -43.09
C GLN A 396 -4.70 -38.51 -43.05
N LYS A 397 -5.73 -38.05 -42.33
CA LYS A 397 -7.04 -38.72 -42.31
C LYS A 397 -7.76 -38.63 -43.66
N GLN A 398 -7.63 -37.53 -44.41
CA GLN A 398 -8.20 -37.40 -45.73
C GLN A 398 -7.58 -38.43 -46.71
N TYR A 399 -6.27 -38.71 -46.65
CA TYR A 399 -5.65 -39.79 -47.43
C TYR A 399 -6.13 -41.17 -47.01
N LEU A 400 -6.42 -41.39 -45.73
CA LEU A 400 -6.99 -42.63 -45.22
C LEU A 400 -8.48 -42.77 -45.56
N PHE A 401 -9.25 -41.66 -45.50
CA PHE A 401 -10.68 -41.68 -45.83
C PHE A 401 -10.96 -41.75 -47.32
N ALA A 402 -10.07 -41.20 -48.20
CA ALA A 402 -10.18 -41.36 -49.63
C ALA A 402 -10.09 -42.83 -50.07
N GLY A 403 -9.42 -43.68 -49.29
CA GLY A 403 -9.40 -45.13 -49.50
C GLY A 403 -10.63 -45.90 -48.99
N LEU A 404 -11.33 -45.33 -47.99
CA LEU A 404 -12.51 -45.95 -47.40
C LEU A 404 -13.84 -45.49 -47.99
N LEU A 405 -13.85 -44.33 -48.68
CA LEU A 405 -15.02 -43.76 -49.33
C LEU A 405 -15.46 -44.51 -50.61
N LEU A 406 -14.67 -45.44 -51.09
CA LEU A 406 -14.96 -46.30 -52.25
C LEU A 406 -15.80 -47.55 -51.88
N LEU A 407 -16.09 -47.75 -50.63
CA LEU A 407 -16.93 -48.84 -50.18
C LEU A 407 -18.26 -48.34 -49.57
N SER A 408 -19.17 -48.24 -50.47
CA SER A 408 -20.61 -48.22 -50.32
C SER A 408 -21.14 -48.63 -48.93
N ILE A 409 -21.54 -47.72 -48.12
CA ILE A 409 -22.64 -47.89 -47.14
C ILE A 409 -23.05 -46.46 -46.66
N LEU A 410 -23.25 -45.57 -47.56
CA LEU A 410 -23.57 -44.17 -47.26
C LEU A 410 -25.03 -43.97 -46.81
N GLY A 411 -25.90 -44.85 -47.17
CA GLY A 411 -27.34 -44.69 -46.92
C GLY A 411 -27.80 -45.06 -45.50
N VAL A 412 -27.20 -46.06 -44.90
CA VAL A 412 -27.64 -46.56 -43.57
C VAL A 412 -27.01 -45.73 -42.44
N VAL A 413 -25.79 -45.20 -42.69
CA VAL A 413 -25.06 -44.38 -41.68
C VAL A 413 -25.71 -42.99 -41.48
N LEU A 414 -26.24 -42.40 -42.56
CA LEU A 414 -26.89 -41.10 -42.48
C LEU A 414 -28.22 -41.09 -41.69
N PHE A 415 -28.96 -42.17 -41.78
CA PHE A 415 -30.20 -42.25 -41.00
C PHE A 415 -29.92 -42.46 -39.48
N TYR A 416 -28.87 -43.25 -39.16
CA TYR A 416 -28.45 -43.45 -37.80
C TYR A 416 -27.78 -42.19 -37.17
N GLN A 417 -27.01 -41.49 -37.97
CA GLN A 417 -26.34 -40.25 -37.54
C GLN A 417 -27.34 -39.12 -37.18
N ASN A 418 -28.46 -39.03 -37.91
CA ASN A 418 -29.45 -38.01 -37.62
C ASN A 418 -30.20 -38.27 -36.32
N ARG A 419 -30.37 -39.53 -35.93
CA ARG A 419 -31.00 -39.90 -34.66
C ARG A 419 -30.04 -39.69 -33.47
N LEU A 420 -28.75 -40.03 -33.67
CA LEU A 420 -27.72 -39.75 -32.66
C LEU A 420 -27.46 -38.24 -32.47
N LYS A 421 -27.54 -37.47 -33.51
CA LYS A 421 -27.33 -35.99 -33.48
C LYS A 421 -28.38 -35.27 -32.62
N LYS A 422 -29.64 -35.73 -32.65
CA LYS A 422 -30.68 -35.20 -31.79
C LYS A 422 -30.49 -35.52 -30.29
N ILE A 423 -30.01 -36.74 -29.99
CA ILE A 423 -29.74 -37.15 -28.62
C ILE A 423 -28.47 -36.46 -28.04
N ASN A 424 -27.44 -36.31 -28.88
CA ASN A 424 -26.21 -35.68 -28.45
C ASN A 424 -26.33 -34.16 -28.29
N ASN A 425 -27.16 -33.49 -29.10
CA ASN A 425 -27.40 -32.04 -28.97
C ASN A 425 -28.13 -31.71 -27.66
N ALA A 426 -29.06 -32.60 -27.23
CA ALA A 426 -29.71 -32.42 -25.94
C ALA A 426 -28.75 -32.66 -24.75
N LYS A 427 -27.80 -33.62 -24.89
CA LYS A 427 -26.77 -33.84 -23.88
C LYS A 427 -25.73 -32.72 -23.84
N LEU A 428 -25.32 -32.17 -25.00
CA LEU A 428 -24.38 -31.05 -25.06
C LEU A 428 -24.96 -29.76 -24.48
N ALA A 429 -26.27 -29.53 -24.67
CA ALA A 429 -26.94 -28.37 -24.09
C ALA A 429 -26.99 -28.47 -22.53
N ALA A 430 -27.24 -29.66 -21.99
CA ALA A 430 -27.20 -29.90 -20.56
C ALA A 430 -25.77 -29.70 -19.98
N LEU A 431 -24.74 -30.32 -20.64
CA LEU A 431 -23.35 -30.20 -20.21
C LEU A 431 -22.81 -28.75 -20.31
N ASN A 432 -23.28 -28.00 -21.31
CA ASN A 432 -22.87 -26.61 -21.47
C ASN A 432 -23.46 -25.69 -20.39
N ASN A 433 -24.66 -26.01 -19.91
CA ASN A 433 -25.24 -25.31 -18.78
C ASN A 433 -24.50 -25.62 -17.47
N ASP A 434 -24.16 -26.89 -17.23
CA ASP A 434 -23.36 -27.30 -16.07
C ASP A 434 -21.95 -26.68 -16.10
N LEU A 435 -21.37 -26.57 -17.28
CA LEU A 435 -20.05 -25.95 -17.47
C LEU A 435 -20.10 -24.43 -17.24
N ILE A 436 -21.20 -23.77 -17.62
CA ILE A 436 -21.40 -22.33 -17.39
C ILE A 436 -21.56 -22.06 -15.87
N GLU A 437 -22.27 -22.92 -15.16
CA GLU A 437 -22.45 -22.80 -13.72
C GLU A 437 -21.13 -23.07 -12.95
N ALA A 438 -20.41 -24.13 -13.32
CA ALA A 438 -19.08 -24.43 -12.80
C ALA A 438 -18.05 -23.30 -13.09
N ASN A 439 -18.14 -22.69 -14.27
CA ASN A 439 -17.27 -21.56 -14.62
C ASN A 439 -17.63 -20.27 -13.85
N LYS A 440 -18.87 -20.04 -13.49
CA LYS A 440 -19.28 -18.91 -12.62
C LYS A 440 -18.68 -19.08 -11.22
N VAL A 441 -18.76 -20.27 -10.64
CA VAL A 441 -18.16 -20.58 -9.33
C VAL A 441 -16.64 -20.46 -9.40
N ARG A 442 -16.03 -20.97 -10.46
CA ARG A 442 -14.58 -20.91 -10.71
C ARG A 442 -14.09 -19.47 -10.89
N THR A 443 -14.82 -18.62 -11.61
CA THR A 443 -14.47 -17.22 -11.83
C THR A 443 -14.53 -16.42 -10.53
N LYS A 444 -15.54 -16.70 -9.70
CA LYS A 444 -15.67 -16.12 -8.37
C LYS A 444 -14.52 -16.56 -7.45
N PHE A 445 -14.13 -17.84 -7.51
CA PHE A 445 -12.99 -18.41 -6.78
C PHE A 445 -11.66 -17.73 -7.14
N PHE A 446 -11.36 -17.58 -8.43
CA PHE A 446 -10.11 -16.95 -8.87
C PHE A 446 -10.04 -15.44 -8.59
N SER A 447 -11.18 -14.75 -8.58
CA SER A 447 -11.24 -13.33 -8.19
C SER A 447 -10.82 -13.13 -6.73
N ILE A 448 -11.28 -14.02 -5.86
CA ILE A 448 -11.01 -14.01 -4.42
C ILE A 448 -9.55 -14.40 -4.13
N LEU A 449 -9.08 -15.47 -4.79
CA LEU A 449 -7.69 -15.93 -4.71
C LEU A 449 -6.67 -14.84 -5.05
N ASN A 450 -6.94 -14.09 -6.13
CA ASN A 450 -6.01 -13.04 -6.58
C ASN A 450 -5.87 -11.88 -5.60
N HIS A 451 -6.90 -11.59 -4.80
CA HIS A 451 -6.84 -10.49 -3.86
C HIS A 451 -6.08 -10.87 -2.58
N ASP A 452 -6.39 -12.02 -1.99
CA ASP A 452 -5.92 -12.37 -0.63
C ASP A 452 -4.58 -13.13 -0.62
N LEU A 453 -4.17 -13.71 -1.77
CA LEU A 453 -2.85 -14.35 -1.87
C LEU A 453 -1.76 -13.43 -2.46
N ARG A 454 -2.12 -12.34 -3.15
CA ARG A 454 -1.12 -11.47 -3.81
C ARG A 454 -0.17 -10.81 -2.83
N ALA A 455 -0.68 -10.27 -1.74
CA ALA A 455 0.12 -9.54 -0.76
C ALA A 455 1.16 -10.44 -0.06
N PRO A 456 0.80 -11.60 0.53
CA PRO A 456 1.78 -12.46 1.18
C PRO A 456 2.79 -13.05 0.19
N VAL A 457 2.38 -13.41 -1.02
CA VAL A 457 3.29 -13.93 -2.06
C VAL A 457 4.28 -12.88 -2.50
N ALA A 458 3.83 -11.64 -2.74
CA ALA A 458 4.71 -10.54 -3.12
C ALA A 458 5.78 -10.28 -2.05
N SER A 459 5.41 -10.29 -0.77
CA SER A 459 6.33 -10.12 0.35
C SER A 459 7.39 -11.23 0.42
N ILE A 460 6.99 -12.49 0.19
CA ILE A 460 7.90 -13.64 0.18
C ILE A 460 8.88 -13.55 -1.00
N ILE A 461 8.37 -13.28 -2.21
CA ILE A 461 9.20 -13.19 -3.42
C ILE A 461 10.20 -12.05 -3.29
N GLN A 462 9.80 -10.92 -2.76
CA GLN A 462 10.65 -9.75 -2.57
C GLN A 462 11.80 -10.04 -1.61
N PHE A 463 11.53 -10.74 -0.52
CA PHE A 463 12.57 -11.20 0.41
C PHE A 463 13.55 -12.18 -0.24
N LEU A 464 13.04 -13.16 -0.97
CA LEU A 464 13.90 -14.16 -1.66
C LEU A 464 14.78 -13.49 -2.72
N HIS A 465 14.28 -12.50 -3.45
CA HIS A 465 15.10 -11.70 -4.37
C HIS A 465 16.19 -10.94 -3.62
N PHE A 466 15.84 -10.36 -2.50
CA PHE A 466 16.76 -9.61 -1.67
C PHE A 466 17.89 -10.47 -1.11
N GLN A 467 17.54 -11.63 -0.57
CA GLN A 467 18.51 -12.60 -0.04
C GLN A 467 19.47 -13.13 -1.12
N LYS A 468 18.98 -13.23 -2.37
CA LYS A 468 19.78 -13.73 -3.50
C LYS A 468 20.70 -12.67 -4.10
N GLU A 469 20.24 -11.41 -4.17
CA GLU A 469 20.94 -10.35 -4.89
C GLU A 469 21.85 -9.51 -4.00
N CYS A 470 21.65 -9.52 -2.67
CA CYS A 470 22.39 -8.69 -1.72
C CYS A 470 22.67 -9.37 -0.38
N PRO A 471 23.31 -10.58 -0.36
CA PRO A 471 23.55 -11.32 0.88
C PRO A 471 24.50 -10.60 1.86
N GLU A 472 25.36 -9.70 1.36
CA GLU A 472 26.40 -9.03 2.15
C GLU A 472 25.90 -7.76 2.88
N MET A 473 24.64 -7.34 2.65
CA MET A 473 24.04 -6.15 3.26
C MET A 473 23.08 -6.46 4.42
N LEU A 474 22.90 -7.71 4.75
CA LEU A 474 22.07 -8.18 5.84
C LEU A 474 22.93 -8.35 7.10
N ASP A 475 22.80 -7.45 8.07
CA ASP A 475 23.28 -7.75 9.41
C ASP A 475 22.39 -8.86 10.04
N ASP A 476 22.91 -9.54 11.05
CA ASP A 476 22.24 -10.72 11.65
C ASP A 476 20.86 -10.36 12.24
N GLU A 477 20.67 -9.14 12.77
CA GLU A 477 19.40 -8.68 13.35
C GLU A 477 18.32 -8.39 12.28
N LEU A 478 18.73 -7.79 11.18
CA LEU A 478 17.86 -7.55 10.03
C LEU A 478 17.44 -8.86 9.34
N LYS A 479 18.38 -9.78 9.23
CA LYS A 479 18.14 -11.11 8.64
C LYS A 479 17.12 -11.90 9.46
N GLU A 480 17.27 -11.96 10.78
CA GLU A 480 16.34 -12.64 11.69
C GLU A 480 14.94 -11.99 11.66
N SER A 481 14.87 -10.65 11.61
CA SER A 481 13.61 -9.93 11.49
C SER A 481 12.89 -10.21 10.15
N PHE A 482 13.61 -10.29 9.05
CA PHE A 482 13.04 -10.59 7.74
C PHE A 482 12.67 -12.07 7.59
N GLU A 483 13.50 -12.98 8.12
CA GLU A 483 13.20 -14.42 8.16
C GLU A 483 11.90 -14.67 8.93
N ASN A 484 11.73 -14.06 10.13
CA ASN A 484 10.52 -14.17 10.92
C ASN A 484 9.28 -13.58 10.21
N LYS A 485 9.40 -12.43 9.58
CA LYS A 485 8.30 -11.83 8.81
C LYS A 485 7.91 -12.66 7.58
N THR A 486 8.90 -13.26 6.93
CA THR A 486 8.67 -14.12 5.77
C THR A 486 8.04 -15.44 6.19
N LEU A 487 8.48 -15.99 7.32
CA LEU A 487 7.89 -17.18 7.91
C LEU A 487 6.41 -16.94 8.24
N VAL A 488 6.09 -15.84 8.93
CA VAL A 488 4.70 -15.46 9.25
C VAL A 488 3.88 -15.20 7.98
N ALA A 489 4.46 -14.59 6.95
CA ALA A 489 3.77 -14.38 5.67
C ALA A 489 3.53 -15.71 4.95
N ALA A 490 4.49 -16.64 5.01
CA ALA A 490 4.38 -17.97 4.42
C ALA A 490 3.36 -18.84 5.17
N GLU A 491 3.35 -18.81 6.48
CA GLU A 491 2.37 -19.50 7.33
C GLU A 491 0.96 -18.96 7.07
N ASN A 492 0.77 -17.66 7.01
CA ASN A 492 -0.51 -17.05 6.67
C ASN A 492 -0.96 -17.42 5.25
N LEU A 493 -0.02 -17.49 4.29
CA LEU A 493 -0.30 -17.93 2.94
C LEU A 493 -0.77 -19.38 2.93
N LEU A 494 -0.06 -20.26 3.64
CA LEU A 494 -0.39 -21.69 3.75
C LEU A 494 -1.79 -21.86 4.36
N HIS A 495 -2.08 -21.16 5.44
CA HIS A 495 -3.37 -21.18 6.11
C HIS A 495 -4.50 -20.69 5.19
N ASN A 496 -4.29 -19.58 4.47
CA ASN A 496 -5.28 -19.08 3.50
C ASN A 496 -5.49 -20.09 2.37
N MET A 497 -4.45 -20.79 1.93
CA MET A 497 -4.56 -21.86 0.92
C MET A 497 -5.32 -23.08 1.44
N GLU A 498 -5.07 -23.49 2.67
CA GLU A 498 -5.79 -24.61 3.32
C GLU A 498 -7.28 -24.27 3.48
N ASP A 499 -7.61 -23.05 3.92
CA ASP A 499 -8.97 -22.54 4.03
C ASP A 499 -9.71 -22.57 2.68
N LEU A 500 -9.01 -22.14 1.62
CA LEU A 500 -9.54 -22.15 0.26
C LEU A 500 -9.69 -23.55 -0.30
N LEU A 501 -8.77 -24.47 0.03
CA LEU A 501 -8.87 -25.88 -0.36
C LEU A 501 -10.06 -26.56 0.35
N LEU A 502 -10.24 -26.29 1.64
CA LEU A 502 -11.38 -26.77 2.42
C LEU A 502 -12.71 -26.26 1.89
N TRP A 503 -12.79 -24.97 1.55
CA TRP A 503 -13.96 -24.37 0.94
C TRP A 503 -14.24 -24.96 -0.46
N SER A 504 -13.19 -25.12 -1.28
CA SER A 504 -13.29 -25.72 -2.61
C SER A 504 -13.78 -27.16 -2.54
N LYS A 505 -13.28 -27.95 -1.59
CA LYS A 505 -13.77 -29.31 -1.34
C LYS A 505 -15.25 -29.31 -0.95
N GLY A 506 -15.69 -28.37 -0.13
CA GLY A 506 -17.09 -28.23 0.29
C GLY A 506 -18.05 -27.84 -0.84
N GLN A 507 -17.54 -27.27 -1.95
CA GLN A 507 -18.33 -26.93 -3.15
C GLN A 507 -18.41 -28.10 -4.17
N MET A 508 -17.68 -29.19 -3.97
CA MET A 508 -17.70 -30.33 -4.87
C MET A 508 -18.91 -31.23 -4.56
N GLU A 509 -19.71 -31.55 -5.60
CA GLU A 509 -20.81 -32.50 -5.47
C GLU A 509 -20.29 -33.84 -4.93
N GLY A 510 -20.89 -34.31 -3.84
CA GLY A 510 -20.55 -35.59 -3.20
C GLY A 510 -19.55 -35.52 -2.06
N PHE A 511 -19.01 -34.36 -1.73
CA PHE A 511 -18.20 -34.21 -0.54
C PHE A 511 -19.08 -34.17 0.72
N LYS A 512 -18.83 -35.10 1.63
CA LYS A 512 -19.55 -35.17 2.92
C LYS A 512 -18.57 -34.84 4.05
N PRO A 513 -18.93 -33.94 4.98
CA PRO A 513 -18.18 -33.75 6.21
C PRO A 513 -17.95 -35.07 6.93
N GLN A 514 -16.88 -35.22 7.64
CA GLN A 514 -16.53 -36.38 8.46
C GLN A 514 -16.70 -36.01 9.94
N PRO A 515 -17.94 -36.00 10.45
CA PRO A 515 -18.20 -35.59 11.83
C PRO A 515 -17.66 -36.64 12.80
N GLN A 516 -16.98 -36.18 13.83
CA GLN A 516 -16.48 -36.95 14.95
C GLN A 516 -16.75 -36.23 16.28
N ASN A 517 -16.58 -36.92 17.36
CA ASN A 517 -16.74 -36.32 18.68
C ASN A 517 -15.43 -35.63 19.06
N ILE A 518 -15.46 -34.30 19.18
CA ILE A 518 -14.27 -33.47 19.39
C ILE A 518 -14.34 -32.87 20.81
N GLU A 519 -13.34 -33.11 21.62
CA GLU A 519 -13.21 -32.44 22.91
C GLU A 519 -12.89 -30.95 22.72
N VAL A 520 -13.71 -30.08 23.29
CA VAL A 520 -13.52 -28.63 23.13
C VAL A 520 -12.18 -28.14 23.67
N ASN A 521 -11.64 -28.79 24.69
CA ASN A 521 -10.31 -28.44 25.22
C ASN A 521 -9.20 -28.61 24.18
N THR A 522 -9.30 -29.60 23.29
CA THR A 522 -8.36 -29.79 22.18
C THR A 522 -8.44 -28.64 21.18
N LEU A 523 -9.66 -28.20 20.85
CA LEU A 523 -9.87 -27.04 19.97
C LEU A 523 -9.31 -25.75 20.60
N PHE A 524 -9.53 -25.57 21.88
CA PHE A 524 -9.01 -24.41 22.60
C PHE A 524 -7.48 -24.42 22.68
N ALA A 525 -6.89 -25.60 22.90
CA ALA A 525 -5.43 -25.75 22.89
C ALA A 525 -4.83 -25.43 21.52
N ASP A 526 -5.47 -25.84 20.45
CA ASP A 526 -5.03 -25.54 19.08
C ASP A 526 -5.08 -24.02 18.81
N ILE A 527 -6.20 -23.37 19.15
CA ILE A 527 -6.32 -21.92 19.01
C ILE A 527 -5.30 -21.20 19.90
N GLN A 528 -5.09 -21.66 21.11
CA GLN A 528 -4.12 -21.10 22.02
C GLN A 528 -2.69 -21.21 21.47
N SER A 529 -2.32 -22.33 20.89
CA SER A 529 -0.98 -22.55 20.31
C SER A 529 -0.69 -21.60 19.15
N MET A 530 -1.69 -21.30 18.32
CA MET A 530 -1.58 -20.43 17.15
C MET A 530 -1.41 -18.94 17.52
N TYR A 531 -2.01 -18.52 18.64
CA TYR A 531 -2.07 -17.09 19.00
C TYR A 531 -1.27 -16.73 20.26
N ASN A 532 -0.58 -17.68 20.91
CA ASN A 532 0.25 -17.46 22.12
C ASN A 532 1.45 -16.52 21.92
N LEU A 533 1.85 -16.25 20.69
CA LEU A 533 2.95 -15.31 20.37
C LEU A 533 2.50 -13.83 20.42
N ASN A 534 1.20 -13.57 20.51
CA ASN A 534 0.65 -12.22 20.62
C ASN A 534 0.47 -11.83 22.09
N SER A 535 1.55 -11.39 22.74
CA SER A 535 1.54 -10.88 24.11
C SER A 535 0.71 -9.60 24.34
N GLN A 536 0.04 -9.09 23.29
CA GLN A 536 -0.70 -7.83 23.32
C GLN A 536 -2.14 -7.97 23.84
N TYR A 537 -2.74 -9.16 23.75
CA TYR A 537 -4.14 -9.40 24.13
C TYR A 537 -4.26 -10.55 25.13
N GLN A 538 -5.25 -10.44 26.03
CA GLN A 538 -5.55 -11.51 26.96
C GLN A 538 -6.55 -12.50 26.32
N PHE A 539 -6.13 -13.76 26.20
CA PHE A 539 -7.02 -14.83 25.77
C PHE A 539 -7.54 -15.59 26.99
N VAL A 540 -8.85 -15.77 27.04
CA VAL A 540 -9.53 -16.50 28.11
C VAL A 540 -10.27 -17.66 27.49
N TYR A 541 -10.09 -18.86 28.03
CA TYR A 541 -10.75 -20.07 27.58
C TYR A 541 -11.56 -20.66 28.72
N ILE A 542 -12.87 -20.79 28.54
CA ILE A 542 -13.80 -21.28 29.57
C ILE A 542 -14.53 -22.50 29.02
N ASN A 543 -14.29 -23.65 29.62
CA ASN A 543 -15.04 -24.88 29.31
C ASN A 543 -15.70 -25.37 30.58
N THR A 544 -17.00 -25.17 30.68
CA THR A 544 -17.80 -25.58 31.87
C THR A 544 -18.29 -27.01 31.69
N GLY A 545 -17.47 -28.02 32.06
CA GLY A 545 -17.89 -29.39 32.20
C GLY A 545 -17.46 -30.39 31.13
N SER A 546 -16.20 -30.30 30.64
CA SER A 546 -15.61 -31.24 29.65
C SER A 546 -16.56 -31.51 28.45
N ILE A 547 -16.93 -30.43 27.79
CA ILE A 547 -17.88 -30.44 26.67
C ILE A 547 -17.21 -30.99 25.42
N SER A 548 -17.90 -31.83 24.68
CA SER A 548 -17.55 -32.26 23.33
C SER A 548 -18.56 -31.77 22.31
N VAL A 549 -18.12 -31.58 21.09
CA VAL A 549 -18.96 -31.20 19.94
C VAL A 549 -18.85 -32.28 18.87
N PHE A 550 -19.99 -32.74 18.35
CA PHE A 550 -20.00 -33.64 17.22
C PHE A 550 -19.97 -32.84 15.91
N SER A 551 -18.82 -32.81 15.25
CA SER A 551 -18.59 -31.98 14.06
C SER A 551 -17.42 -32.50 13.25
N ASP A 552 -17.23 -31.92 12.07
CA ASP A 552 -15.95 -32.06 11.32
C ASP A 552 -14.90 -31.17 11.93
N GLU A 553 -13.83 -31.77 12.41
CA GLU A 553 -12.77 -31.10 13.16
C GLU A 553 -12.09 -30.00 12.33
N ASN A 554 -11.79 -30.28 11.06
CA ASN A 554 -11.08 -29.35 10.20
C ASN A 554 -11.94 -28.10 9.88
N PHE A 555 -13.23 -28.32 9.62
CA PHE A 555 -14.15 -27.21 9.35
C PHE A 555 -14.38 -26.37 10.60
N LEU A 556 -14.55 -27.00 11.75
CA LEU A 556 -14.74 -26.27 13.00
C LEU A 556 -13.50 -25.49 13.41
N LYS A 557 -12.30 -26.06 13.29
CA LYS A 557 -11.04 -25.35 13.52
C LYS A 557 -10.87 -24.15 12.60
N THR A 558 -11.23 -24.30 11.33
CA THR A 558 -11.19 -23.20 10.35
C THR A 558 -12.15 -22.08 10.72
N ILE A 559 -13.38 -22.40 11.12
CA ILE A 559 -14.36 -21.41 11.62
C ILE A 559 -13.80 -20.68 12.85
N MET A 560 -13.32 -21.42 13.84
CA MET A 560 -12.81 -20.85 15.10
C MET A 560 -11.59 -19.95 14.85
N ARG A 561 -10.68 -20.35 13.98
CA ARG A 561 -9.50 -19.57 13.58
C ARG A 561 -9.91 -18.25 12.91
N ASN A 562 -10.82 -18.30 11.96
CA ASN A 562 -11.32 -17.12 11.26
C ASN A 562 -12.03 -16.14 12.22
N LEU A 563 -12.82 -16.68 13.15
CA LEU A 563 -13.49 -15.87 14.18
C LEU A 563 -12.48 -15.24 15.13
N THR A 564 -11.45 -15.98 15.55
CA THR A 564 -10.39 -15.46 16.42
C THR A 564 -9.59 -14.34 15.72
N SER A 565 -9.24 -14.54 14.44
CA SER A 565 -8.57 -13.51 13.63
C SER A 565 -9.42 -12.23 13.51
N ASN A 566 -10.73 -12.38 13.35
CA ASN A 566 -11.65 -11.24 13.29
C ASN A 566 -11.75 -10.51 14.64
N ALA A 567 -11.77 -11.22 15.75
CA ALA A 567 -11.76 -10.66 17.09
C ALA A 567 -10.47 -9.87 17.36
N ILE A 568 -9.31 -10.40 16.97
CA ILE A 568 -8.02 -9.71 17.06
C ILE A 568 -8.04 -8.39 16.27
N LYS A 569 -8.55 -8.43 15.04
CA LYS A 569 -8.70 -7.22 14.20
C LYS A 569 -9.63 -6.19 14.83
N ALA A 570 -10.71 -6.64 15.49
CA ALA A 570 -11.68 -5.76 16.15
C ALA A 570 -11.11 -5.06 17.38
N LEU A 571 -10.09 -5.63 18.02
CA LEU A 571 -9.39 -5.02 19.16
C LEU A 571 -8.51 -3.83 18.77
N ASN A 572 -8.02 -3.78 17.53
CA ASN A 572 -7.33 -2.64 16.92
C ASN A 572 -6.31 -1.96 17.84
N ASN A 573 -5.39 -2.73 18.43
CA ASN A 573 -4.36 -2.32 19.40
C ASN A 573 -4.88 -1.70 20.71
N ARG A 574 -6.12 -1.99 21.07
CA ARG A 574 -6.69 -1.55 22.35
C ARG A 574 -5.90 -2.11 23.53
N SER A 575 -5.39 -1.23 24.37
CA SER A 575 -4.79 -1.62 25.66
C SER A 575 -5.85 -2.31 26.53
N GLY A 576 -5.55 -3.53 27.01
CA GLY A 576 -6.50 -4.35 27.78
C GLY A 576 -7.53 -5.09 26.89
N GLY A 577 -7.18 -5.40 25.65
CA GLY A 577 -8.01 -6.22 24.77
C GLY A 577 -8.12 -7.66 25.31
N VAL A 578 -9.34 -8.16 25.40
CA VAL A 578 -9.65 -9.52 25.89
C VAL A 578 -10.48 -10.25 24.85
N ILE A 579 -10.07 -11.48 24.55
CA ILE A 579 -10.82 -12.41 23.70
C ILE A 579 -11.14 -13.62 24.54
N THR A 580 -12.43 -13.92 24.66
CA THR A 580 -12.90 -15.07 25.46
C THR A 580 -13.55 -16.10 24.55
N TRP A 581 -13.01 -17.30 24.53
CA TRP A 581 -13.71 -18.48 24.03
C TRP A 581 -14.39 -19.18 25.19
N LYS A 582 -15.67 -19.45 25.05
CA LYS A 582 -16.46 -20.14 26.06
C LYS A 582 -17.23 -21.30 25.42
N ALA A 583 -17.22 -22.43 26.08
CA ALA A 583 -18.04 -23.56 25.77
C ALA A 583 -19.04 -23.84 26.92
N GLU A 584 -20.29 -23.95 26.58
CA GLU A 584 -21.34 -24.25 27.54
C GLU A 584 -22.46 -25.08 26.92
N ARG A 585 -23.21 -25.75 27.75
CA ARG A 585 -24.48 -26.38 27.35
C ARG A 585 -25.64 -25.48 27.74
N VAL A 586 -26.44 -25.13 26.75
CA VAL A 586 -27.63 -24.30 26.94
C VAL A 586 -28.80 -25.14 26.40
N ASP A 587 -29.69 -25.57 27.29
CA ASP A 587 -30.77 -26.52 26.99
C ASP A 587 -30.22 -27.81 26.33
N ASP A 588 -30.69 -28.13 25.12
CA ASP A 588 -30.23 -29.31 24.36
C ASP A 588 -29.13 -28.98 23.32
N HIS A 589 -28.52 -27.79 23.37
CA HIS A 589 -27.52 -27.38 22.42
C HIS A 589 -26.11 -27.24 23.05
N THR A 590 -25.10 -27.62 22.31
CA THR A 590 -23.74 -27.23 22.64
C THR A 590 -23.42 -25.87 21.97
N VAL A 591 -23.03 -24.91 22.77
CA VAL A 591 -22.74 -23.56 22.31
C VAL A 591 -21.25 -23.27 22.54
N LEU A 592 -20.56 -22.96 21.44
CA LEU A 592 -19.23 -22.37 21.49
C LEU A 592 -19.37 -20.87 21.19
N SER A 593 -18.93 -20.02 22.06
CA SER A 593 -18.94 -18.57 21.83
C SER A 593 -17.56 -17.96 21.88
N ILE A 594 -17.36 -17.01 21.01
CA ILE A 594 -16.20 -16.10 21.07
C ILE A 594 -16.72 -14.70 21.37
N THR A 595 -16.10 -14.07 22.37
CA THR A 595 -16.43 -12.68 22.76
C THR A 595 -15.17 -11.86 22.76
N ASP A 596 -15.22 -10.71 22.14
CA ASP A 596 -14.18 -9.69 22.20
C ASP A 596 -14.72 -8.40 22.82
N ASN A 597 -13.85 -7.65 23.48
CA ASN A 597 -14.14 -6.32 24.01
C ASN A 597 -13.68 -5.21 23.05
N GLY A 598 -13.69 -5.47 21.75
CA GLY A 598 -13.26 -4.55 20.71
C GLY A 598 -14.25 -3.44 20.41
N VAL A 599 -14.11 -2.85 19.23
CA VAL A 599 -14.95 -1.73 18.80
C VAL A 599 -16.40 -2.12 18.47
N GLY A 600 -16.69 -3.41 18.40
CA GLY A 600 -17.97 -3.92 17.94
C GLY A 600 -18.30 -3.47 16.50
N ALA A 601 -19.44 -3.91 15.99
CA ALA A 601 -19.83 -3.59 14.64
C ALA A 601 -21.35 -3.52 14.47
N LYS A 602 -21.80 -2.87 13.40
CA LYS A 602 -23.23 -2.81 13.06
C LYS A 602 -23.70 -4.12 12.43
N PRO A 603 -24.98 -4.50 12.58
CA PRO A 603 -25.52 -5.74 12.03
C PRO A 603 -25.28 -5.95 10.53
N GLU A 604 -25.24 -4.84 9.76
CA GLU A 604 -25.02 -4.91 8.31
C GLU A 604 -23.66 -5.49 7.93
N GLN A 605 -22.66 -5.37 8.80
CA GLN A 605 -21.31 -5.90 8.56
C GLN A 605 -21.24 -7.42 8.66
N PHE A 606 -22.23 -8.04 9.33
CA PHE A 606 -22.36 -9.49 9.45
C PHE A 606 -23.33 -10.10 8.44
N ARG A 607 -23.87 -9.30 7.50
CA ARG A 607 -24.81 -9.77 6.49
C ARG A 607 -24.31 -10.98 5.70
N ALA A 608 -23.01 -11.04 5.46
CA ALA A 608 -22.36 -12.14 4.78
C ALA A 608 -22.54 -13.52 5.48
N LEU A 609 -22.82 -13.54 6.79
CA LEU A 609 -23.09 -14.76 7.54
C LEU A 609 -24.50 -15.32 7.31
N TYR A 610 -25.46 -14.50 6.88
CA TYR A 610 -26.88 -14.86 6.81
C TYR A 610 -27.46 -14.85 5.39
N ASP A 611 -26.86 -14.06 4.47
CA ASP A 611 -27.39 -13.84 3.12
C ASP A 611 -26.49 -14.51 2.08
N ASP A 612 -27.01 -15.53 1.40
CA ASP A 612 -26.28 -16.27 0.36
C ASP A 612 -26.00 -15.43 -0.88
N LYS A 613 -26.76 -14.34 -1.08
CA LYS A 613 -26.61 -13.42 -2.20
C LYS A 613 -25.73 -12.22 -1.86
N ALA A 614 -25.21 -12.14 -0.62
CA ALA A 614 -24.32 -11.06 -0.25
C ALA A 614 -23.06 -11.10 -1.13
N GLU A 615 -22.81 -10.02 -1.85
CA GLU A 615 -21.63 -9.90 -2.68
C GLU A 615 -20.35 -9.82 -1.80
N VAL A 616 -19.29 -10.47 -2.23
CA VAL A 616 -17.98 -10.34 -1.62
C VAL A 616 -17.45 -8.96 -1.96
N GLY A 617 -17.67 -7.99 -1.08
CA GLY A 617 -17.25 -6.60 -1.26
C GLY A 617 -15.90 -6.30 -0.61
N SER A 618 -15.30 -5.18 -0.98
CA SER A 618 -13.99 -4.71 -0.45
C SER A 618 -13.96 -4.44 1.06
N LYS A 619 -15.10 -4.51 1.77
CA LYS A 619 -15.23 -4.26 3.22
C LYS A 619 -15.55 -5.50 4.05
N SER A 620 -16.03 -6.58 3.43
CA SER A 620 -16.22 -7.87 4.10
C SER A 620 -15.29 -8.89 3.45
N GLY A 621 -14.14 -9.16 4.07
CA GLY A 621 -13.19 -10.17 3.59
C GLY A 621 -13.86 -11.56 3.48
N LEU A 622 -13.20 -12.47 2.74
CA LEU A 622 -13.64 -13.87 2.50
C LEU A 622 -14.06 -14.61 3.77
N GLY A 623 -13.48 -14.25 4.92
CA GLY A 623 -13.65 -14.97 6.18
C GLY A 623 -15.10 -15.19 6.61
N LEU A 624 -15.97 -14.19 6.50
CA LEU A 624 -17.38 -14.33 6.92
C LEU A 624 -18.17 -15.23 5.96
N HIS A 625 -17.91 -15.17 4.67
CA HIS A 625 -18.52 -16.07 3.69
C HIS A 625 -18.08 -17.52 3.89
N LEU A 626 -16.79 -17.72 4.15
CA LEU A 626 -16.22 -19.03 4.46
C LEU A 626 -16.83 -19.61 5.73
N ILE A 627 -16.92 -18.80 6.80
CA ILE A 627 -17.55 -19.20 8.06
C ILE A 627 -18.99 -19.65 7.83
N ARG A 628 -19.79 -18.90 7.08
CA ARG A 628 -21.17 -19.27 6.73
C ARG A 628 -21.24 -20.59 5.98
N ASP A 629 -20.44 -20.72 4.92
CA ASP A 629 -20.50 -21.89 4.04
C ASP A 629 -20.03 -23.15 4.77
N LEU A 630 -18.98 -23.05 5.59
CA LEU A 630 -18.52 -24.15 6.44
C LEU A 630 -19.52 -24.49 7.55
N ALA A 631 -20.11 -23.48 8.20
CA ALA A 631 -21.11 -23.70 9.23
C ALA A 631 -22.34 -24.45 8.69
N LYS A 632 -22.77 -24.13 7.46
CA LYS A 632 -23.86 -24.90 6.78
C LYS A 632 -23.48 -26.36 6.57
N LEU A 633 -22.25 -26.63 6.15
CA LEU A 633 -21.75 -27.98 5.91
C LEU A 633 -21.72 -28.82 7.20
N ILE A 634 -21.37 -28.23 8.32
CA ILE A 634 -21.33 -28.91 9.62
C ILE A 634 -22.63 -28.77 10.43
N GLN A 635 -23.69 -28.25 9.80
CA GLN A 635 -25.00 -28.05 10.41
C GLN A 635 -24.95 -27.20 11.70
N CYS A 636 -24.08 -26.18 11.71
CA CYS A 636 -23.90 -25.24 12.81
C CYS A 636 -24.71 -23.98 12.57
N THR A 637 -25.52 -23.55 13.54
CA THR A 637 -26.22 -22.26 13.48
C THR A 637 -25.36 -21.17 14.09
N ILE A 638 -25.20 -20.04 13.37
CA ILE A 638 -24.44 -18.89 13.84
C ILE A 638 -25.41 -17.82 14.35
N ARG A 639 -25.11 -17.23 15.53
CA ARG A 639 -25.76 -16.01 16.02
C ARG A 639 -24.68 -14.98 16.36
N VAL A 640 -24.97 -13.72 16.08
CA VAL A 640 -24.05 -12.63 16.35
C VAL A 640 -24.76 -11.58 17.20
N ASN A 641 -24.12 -11.21 18.31
CA ASN A 641 -24.49 -10.11 19.18
C ASN A 641 -23.34 -9.12 19.15
N SER A 642 -23.54 -7.99 18.48
CA SER A 642 -22.49 -6.96 18.40
C SER A 642 -23.13 -5.59 18.46
N LYS A 643 -22.50 -4.71 19.25
CA LYS A 643 -22.89 -3.31 19.31
C LYS A 643 -21.64 -2.43 19.25
N PRO A 644 -21.68 -1.34 18.51
CA PRO A 644 -20.57 -0.41 18.44
C PRO A 644 -20.10 0.01 19.84
N ALA A 645 -18.81 -0.06 20.07
CA ALA A 645 -18.08 0.25 21.31
C ALA A 645 -18.31 -0.75 22.49
N GLU A 646 -19.14 -1.78 22.35
CA GLU A 646 -19.38 -2.79 23.40
C GLU A 646 -18.72 -4.16 23.09
N GLY A 647 -18.10 -4.30 21.92
CA GLY A 647 -17.49 -5.57 21.49
C GLY A 647 -18.42 -6.44 20.65
N THR A 648 -17.98 -7.66 20.39
CA THR A 648 -18.74 -8.64 19.60
C THR A 648 -18.76 -9.98 20.28
N GLU A 649 -19.90 -10.62 20.27
CA GLU A 649 -20.07 -12.01 20.65
C GLU A 649 -20.64 -12.79 19.46
N ILE A 650 -20.00 -13.89 19.10
CA ILE A 650 -20.46 -14.81 18.06
C ILE A 650 -20.65 -16.19 18.67
N LEU A 651 -21.83 -16.72 18.49
CA LEU A 651 -22.22 -18.03 19.01
C LEU A 651 -22.31 -19.03 17.86
N LEU A 652 -21.70 -20.17 18.03
CA LEU A 652 -21.78 -21.35 17.20
C LEU A 652 -22.64 -22.37 17.95
N ILE A 653 -23.82 -22.63 17.44
CA ILE A 653 -24.84 -23.47 18.10
C ILE A 653 -24.92 -24.79 17.35
N PHE A 654 -24.69 -25.87 18.07
CA PHE A 654 -24.76 -27.25 17.57
C PHE A 654 -25.93 -27.96 18.23
N ASP A 655 -26.81 -28.51 17.41
CA ASP A 655 -27.92 -29.34 17.88
C ASP A 655 -27.38 -30.65 18.45
N ARG A 656 -28.00 -31.14 19.53
CA ARG A 656 -27.70 -32.45 20.07
C ARG A 656 -28.16 -33.50 19.05
N GLN A 657 -27.25 -34.04 18.28
CA GLN A 657 -27.53 -35.32 17.64
C GLN A 657 -27.53 -36.37 18.74
N ALA A 658 -28.73 -36.84 19.07
CA ALA A 658 -28.90 -38.02 19.92
C ALA A 658 -28.02 -39.14 19.37
N ASP A 659 -27.29 -39.81 20.28
CA ASP A 659 -26.51 -41.01 20.03
C ASP A 659 -27.17 -41.89 18.95
N ARG A 660 -26.77 -41.71 17.72
CA ARG A 660 -26.97 -42.71 16.66
C ARG A 660 -25.64 -43.40 16.49
N ALA A 661 -25.52 -44.54 17.20
CA ALA A 661 -24.48 -45.55 17.02
C ALA A 661 -24.43 -46.08 15.59
#